data_33d51933c25fa6a8accfc77746fac19c
#
_entry.id   33d51933c25fa6a8accfc77746fac19c
#
_cell.length_a   1.000
_cell.length_b   1.000
_cell.length_c   1.000
_cell.angle_alpha   90.00
_cell.angle_beta   90.00
_cell.angle_gamma   90.00
#
_symmetry.space_group_name_H-M   'P 1'
#
loop_
_entity.id
_entity.type
_entity.pdbx_description
1 polymer ?
#
loop_
_entity_poly.entity_id
_entity_poly.type
_entity_poly.pdbx_seq_one_letter_code
_entity_poly.pdbx_strand_id
1 'polypeptide(L)'
;MAKLGVHGFAQTLAAEGAKKNVRVNTIAPIAGSRMTETVLPPDLVAALKPEYVSPLVACLAHESCQENGGLFEVGGGFIGKLRWERAEGALFRLSRPLTPEQVAAKWSSVTDFKKSTHPTTVTESMQPILGNLDTAKGKGGNQFIDVDEALGYELPAVEGRFDERDLALYALGVGAARDPLDAKELPYVYEMSGDGFKMIPTFAVAPALKAVFDLAKEGKQAPGLNYGFDRVLHGEQYTEIRSPWPTHGKVTHKLKIIDIFDKGKNALVVTGITTKDEQGNDLAYNELTTLVRGAGGWGGDRGPSAEVNVPPERAPDATFEEKTSPNQALLYRLSGDWNPLHADPGFAKNFGFERPILHGLCTFGFAARHVIAKFCPGGDPRFFKSIKVRFADTVYPGETLVTEMWKENDQRIVFRTKVKERDKTVISNAAIELWKELPKKAEKPAQAAPKGAGAVELTSADVFVGIEDHIARNPDLVNTVGKTFAFKLSSPDSAWTLDLKNAPGSVKPGAGAVDCTLDLTDADFMAMTSGKADSMKLYMEGKLKISGDLMASQKLNFLKKIDPKLAAEAIAKKRGGGGGATAAAPAKEAAAPAAKVDAKAPLLMKALGDRLAKNPGLAKEVGALVQLDVTSPEGHWVLDLTGAGAVREGTDATAKTRLRIDDADLVALSRDPSHLQELFQRGKLRVDGDVAPARKLGILKDLL
;
A
#
# COMPACT_ATOMS: atom_id res chain seq x y z
N MET A 1 10.06 51.10 -1.85
CA MET A 1 9.95 51.12 -3.35
C MET A 1 10.96 52.10 -3.97
N ALA A 2 10.96 53.41 -3.63
CA ALA A 2 11.88 54.38 -4.26
C ALA A 2 13.37 53.99 -4.18
N LYS A 3 13.83 53.41 -3.06
CA LYS A 3 15.24 53.00 -2.89
C LYS A 3 15.64 51.82 -3.81
N LEU A 4 14.74 50.86 -4.05
CA LEU A 4 14.96 49.78 -5.03
C LEU A 4 14.99 50.31 -6.48
N GLY A 5 14.21 51.37 -6.78
CA GLY A 5 14.26 52.05 -8.06
C GLY A 5 15.64 52.68 -8.29
N VAL A 6 16.27 53.28 -7.28
CA VAL A 6 17.64 53.84 -7.35
C VAL A 6 18.67 52.72 -7.66
N HIS A 7 18.50 51.55 -7.00
CA HIS A 7 19.38 50.39 -7.31
C HIS A 7 19.19 49.88 -8.72
N GLY A 8 17.94 49.71 -9.20
CA GLY A 8 17.67 49.29 -10.61
C GLY A 8 18.26 50.28 -11.64
N PHE A 9 18.15 51.59 -11.38
CA PHE A 9 18.77 52.60 -12.19
C PHE A 9 20.31 52.49 -12.18
N ALA A 10 20.92 52.29 -11.00
CA ALA A 10 22.36 52.11 -10.88
C ALA A 10 22.87 50.89 -11.64
N GLN A 11 22.10 49.76 -11.62
CA GLN A 11 22.45 48.56 -12.40
C GLN A 11 22.43 48.83 -13.90
N THR A 12 21.44 49.60 -14.39
CA THR A 12 21.37 49.98 -15.83
C THR A 12 22.55 50.83 -16.19
N LEU A 13 22.87 51.86 -15.39
CA LEU A 13 24.05 52.71 -15.61
C LEU A 13 25.37 51.92 -15.57
N ALA A 14 25.47 50.94 -14.68
CA ALA A 14 26.62 50.07 -14.57
C ALA A 14 26.85 49.27 -15.88
N ALA A 15 25.74 48.71 -16.43
CA ALA A 15 25.77 47.93 -17.66
C ALA A 15 26.14 48.81 -18.89
N GLU A 16 25.52 49.98 -19.02
CA GLU A 16 25.79 50.92 -20.14
C GLU A 16 27.16 51.55 -20.02
N GLY A 17 27.58 51.92 -18.80
CA GLY A 17 28.85 52.55 -18.49
C GLY A 17 30.10 51.69 -18.63
N ALA A 18 29.89 50.35 -18.51
CA ALA A 18 31.01 49.36 -18.50
C ALA A 18 31.95 49.52 -19.71
N LYS A 19 31.42 49.78 -20.89
CA LYS A 19 32.21 49.99 -22.15
C LYS A 19 33.03 51.27 -22.12
N LYS A 20 32.68 52.20 -21.22
CA LYS A 20 33.38 53.50 -21.07
C LYS A 20 34.17 53.56 -19.76
N ASN A 21 34.41 52.40 -19.16
CA ASN A 21 35.08 52.28 -17.83
C ASN A 21 34.39 53.08 -16.73
N VAL A 22 33.07 53.31 -16.84
CA VAL A 22 32.25 53.90 -15.78
C VAL A 22 31.67 52.78 -14.93
N ARG A 23 31.96 52.79 -13.65
CA ARG A 23 31.46 51.81 -12.67
C ARG A 23 30.46 52.48 -11.76
N VAL A 24 29.35 51.79 -11.48
CA VAL A 24 28.26 52.29 -10.65
C VAL A 24 27.87 51.22 -9.64
N ASN A 25 27.98 51.54 -8.37
CA ASN A 25 27.59 50.65 -7.26
C ASN A 25 26.60 51.36 -6.38
N THR A 26 25.79 50.61 -5.66
CA THR A 26 24.78 51.09 -4.75
C THR A 26 25.17 50.68 -3.33
N ILE A 27 25.01 51.59 -2.37
CA ILE A 27 25.11 51.28 -0.94
C ILE A 27 23.74 51.40 -0.29
N ALA A 28 23.47 50.54 0.65
CA ALA A 28 22.32 50.56 1.56
C ALA A 28 22.82 50.81 2.98
N PRO A 29 23.06 52.10 3.35
CA PRO A 29 23.65 52.42 4.63
C PRO A 29 22.63 52.35 5.75
N ILE A 30 23.05 51.80 6.90
CA ILE A 30 22.34 51.86 8.18
C ILE A 30 23.22 52.65 9.13
N ALA A 31 22.82 53.92 9.40
CA ALA A 31 23.56 54.82 10.26
C ALA A 31 22.64 55.52 11.23
N GLY A 32 23.18 55.90 12.38
CA GLY A 32 22.48 56.71 13.40
C GLY A 32 22.09 58.07 12.81
N SER A 33 20.80 58.40 12.90
CA SER A 33 20.22 59.64 12.41
C SER A 33 18.95 59.98 13.19
N ARG A 34 18.47 61.18 13.10
CA ARG A 34 17.19 61.60 13.68
C ARG A 34 16.01 60.66 13.31
N MET A 35 16.07 60.04 12.14
CA MET A 35 15.03 59.12 11.70
C MET A 35 15.19 57.73 12.36
N THR A 36 16.41 57.25 12.57
CA THR A 36 16.66 55.96 13.23
C THR A 36 16.46 56.04 14.75
N GLU A 37 16.67 57.23 15.35
CA GLU A 37 16.37 57.49 16.77
C GLU A 37 14.90 57.28 17.12
N THR A 38 14.00 57.41 16.19
CA THR A 38 12.55 57.21 16.41
C THR A 38 12.11 55.76 16.42
N VAL A 39 12.95 54.83 15.94
CA VAL A 39 12.58 53.39 15.74
C VAL A 39 13.57 52.40 16.33
N LEU A 40 14.76 52.83 16.72
CA LEU A 40 15.80 51.98 17.29
C LEU A 40 16.14 52.35 18.72
N PRO A 41 16.54 51.37 19.56
CA PRO A 41 17.03 51.64 20.92
C PRO A 41 18.25 52.59 20.90
N PRO A 42 18.40 53.47 21.90
CA PRO A 42 19.51 54.45 21.95
C PRO A 42 20.91 53.85 21.84
N ASP A 43 21.13 52.70 22.49
CA ASP A 43 22.44 52.02 22.46
C ASP A 43 22.79 51.53 21.04
N LEU A 44 21.78 51.05 20.30
CA LEU A 44 21.95 50.63 18.91
C LEU A 44 22.21 51.83 17.98
N VAL A 45 21.48 52.92 18.16
CA VAL A 45 21.72 54.18 17.44
C VAL A 45 23.15 54.69 17.68
N ALA A 46 23.61 54.65 18.91
CA ALA A 46 24.98 55.06 19.28
C ALA A 46 26.07 54.17 18.65
N ALA A 47 25.77 52.87 18.43
CA ALA A 47 26.66 51.94 17.75
C ALA A 47 26.70 52.11 16.22
N LEU A 48 25.65 52.69 15.64
CA LEU A 48 25.51 52.91 14.18
C LEU A 48 26.15 54.22 13.73
N LYS A 49 27.42 54.41 14.01
CA LYS A 49 28.14 55.65 13.69
C LYS A 49 28.25 55.82 12.17
N PRO A 50 27.92 57.01 11.60
CA PRO A 50 28.06 57.29 10.16
C PRO A 50 29.47 57.07 9.59
N GLU A 51 30.50 57.22 10.47
CA GLU A 51 31.90 56.99 10.11
C GLU A 51 32.21 55.59 9.64
N TYR A 52 31.37 54.57 9.99
CA TYR A 52 31.52 53.20 9.50
C TYR A 52 31.05 53.00 8.05
N VAL A 53 30.36 53.97 7.46
CA VAL A 53 29.90 53.94 6.06
C VAL A 53 30.99 54.46 5.12
N SER A 54 31.70 55.51 5.52
CA SER A 54 32.66 56.21 4.66
C SER A 54 33.79 55.32 4.10
N PRO A 55 34.38 54.37 4.83
CA PRO A 55 35.43 53.49 4.28
C PRO A 55 34.97 52.64 3.11
N LEU A 56 33.70 52.16 3.13
CA LEU A 56 33.15 51.42 1.99
C LEU A 56 33.02 52.32 0.76
N VAL A 57 32.54 53.56 0.95
CA VAL A 57 32.42 54.50 -0.20
C VAL A 57 33.79 54.82 -0.79
N ALA A 58 34.79 55.05 0.04
CA ALA A 58 36.14 55.26 -0.43
C ALA A 58 36.73 54.06 -1.19
N CYS A 59 36.48 52.84 -0.68
CA CYS A 59 36.91 51.61 -1.34
C CYS A 59 36.22 51.41 -2.68
N LEU A 60 34.91 51.63 -2.79
CA LEU A 60 34.16 51.50 -4.04
C LEU A 60 34.48 52.57 -5.07
N ALA A 61 34.92 53.78 -4.62
CA ALA A 61 35.34 54.89 -5.48
C ALA A 61 36.81 54.81 -5.89
N HIS A 62 37.62 53.93 -5.28
CA HIS A 62 39.04 53.82 -5.56
C HIS A 62 39.29 53.14 -6.93
N GLU A 63 40.31 53.57 -7.64
CA GLU A 63 40.67 53.06 -9.00
C GLU A 63 40.93 51.54 -9.06
N SER A 64 41.39 50.94 -7.96
CA SER A 64 41.63 49.50 -7.86
C SER A 64 40.35 48.69 -7.71
N CYS A 65 39.20 49.31 -7.40
CA CYS A 65 37.93 48.61 -7.23
C CYS A 65 37.41 48.09 -8.59
N GLN A 66 37.18 46.78 -8.68
CA GLN A 66 36.64 46.14 -9.87
C GLN A 66 35.11 45.91 -9.83
N GLU A 67 34.49 46.27 -8.71
CA GLU A 67 33.03 46.08 -8.52
C GLU A 67 32.22 47.02 -9.42
N ASN A 68 31.19 46.48 -10.07
CA ASN A 68 30.29 47.23 -10.91
C ASN A 68 28.85 46.62 -10.85
N GLY A 69 27.84 47.44 -10.64
CA GLY A 69 26.44 47.01 -10.50
C GLY A 69 26.11 46.35 -9.15
N GLY A 70 27.03 46.39 -8.17
CA GLY A 70 26.86 45.80 -6.85
C GLY A 70 25.93 46.58 -5.96
N LEU A 71 25.26 45.87 -5.05
CA LEU A 71 24.52 46.43 -3.93
C LEU A 71 25.25 46.03 -2.63
N PHE A 72 25.58 46.98 -1.80
CA PHE A 72 26.29 46.72 -0.53
C PHE A 72 25.52 47.28 0.66
N GLU A 73 25.27 46.46 1.63
CA GLU A 73 24.73 46.86 2.93
C GLU A 73 25.91 47.21 3.85
N VAL A 74 25.77 48.30 4.59
CA VAL A 74 26.82 48.76 5.48
C VAL A 74 26.26 49.47 6.71
N GLY A 75 26.74 49.12 7.92
CA GLY A 75 26.35 49.75 9.13
C GLY A 75 26.93 49.06 10.38
N GLY A 76 27.26 49.81 11.45
CA GLY A 76 27.77 49.25 12.69
C GLY A 76 29.05 48.39 12.54
N GLY A 77 29.90 48.71 11.57
CA GLY A 77 31.09 47.89 11.26
C GLY A 77 30.84 46.65 10.38
N PHE A 78 29.60 46.34 10.02
CA PHE A 78 29.27 45.26 9.08
C PHE A 78 29.24 45.80 7.65
N ILE A 79 29.80 45.04 6.72
CA ILE A 79 29.74 45.28 5.26
C ILE A 79 29.41 43.96 4.56
N GLY A 80 28.32 43.92 3.78
CA GLY A 80 27.88 42.73 3.05
C GLY A 80 27.44 43.09 1.64
N LYS A 81 27.74 42.23 0.66
CA LYS A 81 27.22 42.32 -0.72
C LYS A 81 25.91 41.58 -0.83
N LEU A 82 24.87 42.24 -1.32
CA LEU A 82 23.55 41.64 -1.59
C LEU A 82 23.42 41.22 -3.04
N ARG A 83 22.67 40.17 -3.29
CA ARG A 83 22.36 39.68 -4.64
C ARG A 83 20.96 39.09 -4.70
N TRP A 84 20.42 39.01 -5.92
CA TRP A 84 19.19 38.29 -6.16
C TRP A 84 19.47 36.78 -6.19
N GLU A 85 18.53 36.03 -5.67
CA GLU A 85 18.49 34.57 -5.79
C GLU A 85 17.17 34.17 -6.43
N ARG A 86 17.25 33.24 -7.39
CA ARG A 86 16.09 32.74 -8.12
C ARG A 86 16.01 31.22 -7.99
N ALA A 87 14.86 30.70 -7.51
CA ALA A 87 14.57 29.29 -7.53
C ALA A 87 14.71 28.71 -8.96
N GLU A 88 14.99 27.42 -9.08
CA GLU A 88 15.01 26.73 -10.39
C GLU A 88 13.68 26.91 -11.11
N GLY A 89 12.58 26.92 -10.35
CA GLY A 89 11.23 27.12 -10.87
C GLY A 89 10.63 25.87 -11.51
N ALA A 90 9.56 26.07 -12.26
CA ALA A 90 8.89 25.03 -13.02
C ALA A 90 8.74 25.46 -14.47
N LEU A 91 8.95 24.52 -15.40
CA LEU A 91 8.73 24.73 -16.82
C LEU A 91 7.35 24.18 -17.21
N PHE A 92 6.63 24.95 -18.03
CA PHE A 92 5.33 24.59 -18.58
C PHE A 92 5.43 24.61 -20.10
N ARG A 93 4.73 23.68 -20.75
CA ARG A 93 4.75 23.58 -22.21
C ARG A 93 4.04 24.73 -22.89
N LEU A 94 4.63 25.22 -23.97
CA LEU A 94 4.09 26.31 -24.77
C LEU A 94 3.04 25.86 -25.80
N SER A 95 2.97 24.55 -26.07
CA SER A 95 2.07 23.98 -27.09
C SER A 95 0.59 23.89 -26.66
N ARG A 96 0.26 24.31 -25.45
CA ARG A 96 -1.10 24.24 -24.90
C ARG A 96 -1.40 25.41 -23.93
N PRO A 97 -2.68 25.74 -23.68
CA PRO A 97 -3.03 26.72 -22.66
C PRO A 97 -2.55 26.31 -21.26
N LEU A 98 -1.93 27.23 -20.56
CA LEU A 98 -1.54 27.06 -19.17
C LEU A 98 -2.72 27.44 -18.26
N THR A 99 -3.11 26.56 -17.33
CA THR A 99 -4.21 26.82 -16.39
C THR A 99 -3.68 27.14 -14.96
N PRO A 100 -4.46 27.87 -14.14
CA PRO A 100 -4.10 28.14 -12.74
C PRO A 100 -3.85 26.86 -11.94
N GLU A 101 -4.61 25.78 -12.21
CA GLU A 101 -4.49 24.49 -11.51
C GLU A 101 -3.13 23.83 -11.79
N GLN A 102 -2.66 23.91 -13.03
CA GLN A 102 -1.32 23.41 -13.40
C GLN A 102 -0.20 24.18 -12.69
N VAL A 103 -0.34 25.49 -12.56
CA VAL A 103 0.61 26.30 -11.79
C VAL A 103 0.56 25.90 -10.31
N ALA A 104 -0.64 25.77 -9.74
CA ALA A 104 -0.82 25.35 -8.35
C ALA A 104 -0.22 23.96 -8.07
N ALA A 105 -0.40 23.00 -8.99
CA ALA A 105 0.16 21.66 -8.86
C ALA A 105 1.71 21.63 -8.80
N LYS A 106 2.38 22.62 -9.43
CA LYS A 106 3.85 22.77 -9.42
C LYS A 106 4.34 23.87 -8.47
N TRP A 107 3.48 24.43 -7.64
CA TRP A 107 3.83 25.56 -6.78
C TRP A 107 5.02 25.30 -5.85
N SER A 108 5.13 24.09 -5.32
CA SER A 108 6.27 23.68 -4.51
C SER A 108 7.60 23.77 -5.25
N SER A 109 7.63 23.40 -6.54
CA SER A 109 8.84 23.54 -7.38
C SER A 109 9.13 25.00 -7.74
N VAL A 110 8.07 25.82 -7.95
CA VAL A 110 8.21 27.25 -8.24
C VAL A 110 8.87 27.99 -7.06
N THR A 111 8.63 27.55 -5.83
CA THR A 111 9.10 28.18 -4.61
C THR A 111 10.26 27.46 -3.91
N ASP A 112 10.81 26.40 -4.50
CA ASP A 112 11.91 25.63 -3.89
C ASP A 112 13.26 26.22 -4.25
N PHE A 113 13.96 26.76 -3.23
CA PHE A 113 15.32 27.32 -3.34
C PHE A 113 16.43 26.31 -3.08
N LYS A 114 16.15 25.00 -2.91
CA LYS A 114 17.21 23.98 -2.76
C LYS A 114 18.17 23.94 -3.94
N LYS A 115 17.64 24.24 -5.13
CA LYS A 115 18.43 24.53 -6.32
C LYS A 115 18.09 25.94 -6.75
N SER A 116 19.07 26.81 -6.74
CA SER A 116 18.89 28.20 -7.06
C SER A 116 19.98 28.72 -8.00
N THR A 117 19.69 29.81 -8.68
CA THR A 117 20.62 30.54 -9.54
C THR A 117 20.69 32.01 -9.14
N HIS A 118 21.76 32.71 -9.52
CA HIS A 118 21.99 34.09 -9.19
C HIS A 118 22.18 34.91 -10.46
N PRO A 119 21.14 35.09 -11.28
CA PRO A 119 21.30 35.78 -12.57
C PRO A 119 21.70 37.25 -12.34
N THR A 120 22.73 37.66 -13.04
CA THR A 120 23.28 39.03 -12.99
C THR A 120 23.00 39.81 -14.25
N THR A 121 22.64 39.10 -15.34
CA THR A 121 22.36 39.70 -16.64
C THR A 121 20.97 39.27 -17.16
N VAL A 122 20.43 40.07 -18.11
CA VAL A 122 19.17 39.73 -18.77
C VAL A 122 19.29 38.40 -19.54
N THR A 123 20.44 38.15 -20.16
CA THR A 123 20.69 36.90 -20.87
C THR A 123 20.62 35.70 -19.95
N GLU A 124 21.26 35.76 -18.78
CA GLU A 124 21.16 34.69 -17.78
C GLU A 124 19.71 34.52 -17.25
N SER A 125 18.99 35.64 -17.06
CA SER A 125 17.58 35.60 -16.68
C SER A 125 16.67 34.93 -17.72
N MET A 126 17.00 35.09 -19.00
CA MET A 126 16.23 34.53 -20.12
C MET A 126 16.54 33.05 -20.39
N GLN A 127 17.64 32.50 -19.90
CA GLN A 127 18.04 31.10 -20.18
C GLN A 127 16.98 30.05 -19.98
N PRO A 128 16.24 29.99 -18.85
CA PRO A 128 15.19 29.00 -18.65
C PRO A 128 14.02 29.19 -19.64
N ILE A 129 13.72 30.44 -20.00
CA ILE A 129 12.66 30.77 -20.96
C ILE A 129 13.05 30.28 -22.34
N LEU A 130 14.31 30.59 -22.78
CA LEU A 130 14.82 30.15 -24.08
C LEU A 130 14.91 28.61 -24.15
N GLY A 131 15.39 27.96 -23.09
CA GLY A 131 15.42 26.50 -23.01
C GLY A 131 14.02 25.87 -23.07
N ASN A 132 12.98 26.58 -22.65
CA ASN A 132 11.60 26.12 -22.72
C ASN A 132 10.98 26.22 -24.13
N LEU A 133 11.53 27.05 -25.02
CA LEU A 133 11.02 27.21 -26.40
C LEU A 133 11.08 25.91 -27.21
N ASP A 134 12.06 25.05 -26.94
CA ASP A 134 12.21 23.76 -27.61
C ASP A 134 11.20 22.71 -27.16
N THR A 135 10.49 22.94 -26.05
CA THR A 135 9.45 22.02 -25.55
C THR A 135 8.18 22.00 -26.41
N ALA A 136 8.08 22.92 -27.38
CA ALA A 136 6.97 22.92 -28.37
C ALA A 136 6.96 21.67 -29.29
N LYS A 137 8.05 20.88 -29.35
CA LYS A 137 8.17 19.65 -30.14
C LYS A 137 7.77 18.36 -29.37
N GLY A 138 7.14 18.45 -28.21
CA GLY A 138 6.73 17.33 -27.43
C GLY A 138 5.66 16.44 -28.08
N LYS A 139 5.39 15.26 -27.48
CA LYS A 139 4.39 14.29 -27.95
C LYS A 139 2.95 14.82 -27.92
N GLY A 140 2.74 16.02 -27.38
CA GLY A 140 1.48 16.72 -27.40
C GLY A 140 0.62 16.54 -26.16
N GLY A 141 -0.65 16.83 -26.32
CA GLY A 141 -1.63 16.77 -25.24
C GLY A 141 -2.64 17.91 -25.33
N ASN A 142 -3.49 18.00 -24.31
CA ASN A 142 -4.51 19.06 -24.16
C ASN A 142 -4.72 19.36 -22.67
N GLN A 143 -5.80 20.05 -22.31
CA GLN A 143 -6.11 20.39 -20.92
C GLN A 143 -6.29 19.18 -20.00
N PHE A 144 -6.61 17.98 -20.54
CA PHE A 144 -6.85 16.76 -19.79
C PHE A 144 -5.61 15.85 -19.72
N ILE A 145 -4.78 15.87 -20.75
CA ILE A 145 -3.65 14.96 -20.89
C ILE A 145 -2.41 15.71 -21.38
N ASP A 146 -1.35 15.60 -20.62
CA ASP A 146 0.02 15.93 -21.03
C ASP A 146 0.79 14.65 -21.26
N VAL A 147 0.98 14.29 -22.53
CA VAL A 147 1.62 13.02 -22.88
C VAL A 147 3.05 12.95 -22.37
N ASP A 148 3.76 14.07 -22.38
CA ASP A 148 5.18 14.07 -22.02
C ASP A 148 5.43 14.06 -20.52
N GLU A 149 4.49 14.56 -19.72
CA GLU A 149 4.56 14.45 -18.28
C GLU A 149 4.09 13.07 -17.80
N ALA A 150 3.06 12.51 -18.44
CA ALA A 150 2.43 11.30 -18.00
C ALA A 150 3.11 10.04 -18.51
N LEU A 151 3.55 10.02 -19.78
CA LEU A 151 4.12 8.84 -20.40
C LEU A 151 5.45 8.43 -19.75
N GLY A 152 5.54 7.20 -19.31
CA GLY A 152 6.69 6.65 -18.60
C GLY A 152 6.73 6.98 -17.12
N TYR A 153 5.76 7.73 -16.58
CA TYR A 153 5.71 8.03 -15.15
C TYR A 153 5.44 6.77 -14.33
N GLU A 154 6.25 6.56 -13.30
CA GLU A 154 6.11 5.49 -12.33
C GLU A 154 5.42 6.02 -11.08
N LEU A 155 4.25 5.48 -10.77
CA LEU A 155 3.53 5.83 -9.55
C LEU A 155 4.20 5.18 -8.33
N PRO A 156 3.95 5.68 -7.11
CA PRO A 156 4.42 5.03 -5.90
C PRO A 156 3.98 3.57 -5.85
N ALA A 157 4.87 2.70 -5.39
CA ALA A 157 4.55 1.29 -5.20
C ALA A 157 3.49 1.13 -4.10
N VAL A 158 2.56 0.20 -4.30
CA VAL A 158 1.47 -0.08 -3.35
C VAL A 158 1.64 -1.49 -2.81
N GLU A 159 1.66 -1.61 -1.50
CA GLU A 159 1.68 -2.91 -0.83
C GLU A 159 0.26 -3.44 -0.64
N GLY A 160 0.09 -4.74 -0.81
CA GLY A 160 -1.16 -5.46 -0.60
C GLY A 160 -0.92 -6.80 0.07
N ARG A 161 -1.98 -7.44 0.49
CA ARG A 161 -1.99 -8.81 0.98
C ARG A 161 -3.27 -9.50 0.55
N PHE A 162 -3.23 -10.81 0.44
CA PHE A 162 -4.38 -11.64 0.14
C PHE A 162 -4.26 -12.98 0.88
N ASP A 163 -5.37 -13.65 1.04
CA ASP A 163 -5.49 -14.97 1.67
C ASP A 163 -6.50 -15.85 0.91
N GLU A 164 -6.70 -17.07 1.37
CA GLU A 164 -7.60 -18.06 0.78
C GLU A 164 -9.04 -17.53 0.71
N ARG A 165 -9.45 -16.70 1.67
CA ARG A 165 -10.79 -16.07 1.66
C ARG A 165 -10.94 -15.09 0.49
N ASP A 166 -9.91 -14.32 0.17
CA ASP A 166 -9.95 -13.37 -0.94
C ASP A 166 -10.02 -14.11 -2.29
N LEU A 167 -9.28 -15.22 -2.41
CA LEU A 167 -9.31 -16.10 -3.58
C LEU A 167 -10.69 -16.74 -3.77
N ALA A 168 -11.27 -17.30 -2.69
CA ALA A 168 -12.61 -17.89 -2.71
C ALA A 168 -13.69 -16.84 -3.01
N LEU A 169 -13.60 -15.66 -2.40
CA LEU A 169 -14.52 -14.55 -2.64
C LEU A 169 -14.50 -14.11 -4.10
N TYR A 170 -13.31 -13.99 -4.70
CA TYR A 170 -13.18 -13.69 -6.12
C TYR A 170 -13.79 -14.80 -6.98
N ALA A 171 -13.52 -16.06 -6.66
CA ALA A 171 -14.06 -17.21 -7.39
C ALA A 171 -15.60 -17.19 -7.39
N LEU A 172 -16.24 -17.00 -6.23
CA LEU A 172 -17.69 -16.81 -6.11
C LEU A 172 -18.15 -15.56 -6.90
N GLY A 173 -17.36 -14.48 -6.84
CA GLY A 173 -17.60 -13.22 -7.56
C GLY A 173 -17.66 -13.39 -9.08
N VAL A 174 -16.93 -14.35 -9.64
CA VAL A 174 -16.94 -14.67 -11.08
C VAL A 174 -17.71 -15.96 -11.40
N GLY A 175 -18.62 -16.36 -10.50
CA GLY A 175 -19.61 -17.42 -10.74
C GLY A 175 -19.13 -18.85 -10.52
N ALA A 176 -17.96 -19.08 -9.92
CA ALA A 176 -17.53 -20.41 -9.56
C ALA A 176 -18.41 -21.04 -8.47
N ALA A 177 -18.49 -22.35 -8.45
CA ALA A 177 -19.23 -23.16 -7.47
C ALA A 177 -20.72 -22.75 -7.32
N ARG A 178 -21.38 -22.38 -8.42
CA ARG A 178 -22.84 -22.15 -8.41
C ARG A 178 -23.62 -23.42 -8.04
N ASP A 179 -23.14 -24.56 -8.54
CA ASP A 179 -23.54 -25.85 -8.02
C ASP A 179 -22.54 -26.25 -6.92
N PRO A 180 -22.96 -26.25 -5.65
CA PRO A 180 -22.08 -26.61 -4.53
C PRO A 180 -21.66 -28.08 -4.55
N LEU A 181 -22.27 -28.90 -5.41
CA LEU A 181 -21.94 -30.32 -5.60
C LEU A 181 -20.98 -30.55 -6.76
N ASP A 182 -20.62 -29.53 -7.53
CA ASP A 182 -19.61 -29.66 -8.59
C ASP A 182 -18.20 -29.80 -8.01
N ALA A 183 -17.73 -31.04 -7.94
CA ALA A 183 -16.40 -31.36 -7.43
C ALA A 183 -15.26 -30.69 -8.21
N LYS A 184 -15.47 -30.28 -9.48
CA LYS A 184 -14.45 -29.62 -10.29
C LYS A 184 -14.25 -28.15 -9.92
N GLU A 185 -15.32 -27.50 -9.45
CA GLU A 185 -15.28 -26.10 -9.04
C GLU A 185 -15.06 -25.90 -7.52
N LEU A 186 -15.33 -26.93 -6.71
CA LEU A 186 -15.11 -26.90 -5.27
C LEU A 186 -13.69 -26.45 -4.87
N PRO A 187 -12.60 -26.85 -5.57
CA PRO A 187 -11.25 -26.41 -5.25
C PRO A 187 -11.01 -24.90 -5.33
N TYR A 188 -11.88 -24.12 -5.98
CA TYR A 188 -11.77 -22.65 -6.04
C TYR A 188 -12.32 -21.94 -4.83
N VAL A 189 -13.15 -22.61 -4.02
CA VAL A 189 -13.92 -21.97 -2.93
C VAL A 189 -13.77 -22.67 -1.58
N TYR A 190 -13.14 -23.84 -1.57
CA TYR A 190 -12.98 -24.66 -0.37
C TYR A 190 -11.51 -25.08 -0.22
N GLU A 191 -10.83 -24.49 0.77
CA GLU A 191 -9.39 -24.63 1.00
C GLU A 191 -8.97 -26.04 1.42
N MET A 192 -9.92 -26.85 1.91
CA MET A 192 -9.68 -28.26 2.30
C MET A 192 -10.11 -29.26 1.22
N SER A 193 -10.31 -28.81 -0.01
CA SER A 193 -10.62 -29.72 -1.13
C SER A 193 -9.51 -30.76 -1.31
N GLY A 194 -9.88 -32.02 -1.54
CA GLY A 194 -8.93 -33.12 -1.74
C GLY A 194 -7.97 -32.91 -2.91
N ASP A 195 -8.38 -32.15 -3.93
CA ASP A 195 -7.55 -31.76 -5.08
C ASP A 195 -6.64 -30.55 -4.80
N GLY A 196 -6.64 -30.03 -3.57
CA GLY A 196 -5.97 -28.81 -3.16
C GLY A 196 -6.71 -27.55 -3.60
N PHE A 197 -6.47 -26.46 -2.87
CA PHE A 197 -7.06 -25.16 -3.17
C PHE A 197 -6.45 -24.55 -4.43
N LYS A 198 -7.28 -24.04 -5.33
CA LYS A 198 -6.86 -23.50 -6.63
C LYS A 198 -7.31 -22.04 -6.79
N MET A 199 -6.45 -21.22 -7.33
CA MET A 199 -6.77 -19.84 -7.69
C MET A 199 -7.32 -19.78 -9.12
N ILE A 200 -8.38 -19.02 -9.35
CA ILE A 200 -8.76 -18.60 -10.70
C ILE A 200 -7.75 -17.53 -11.14
N PRO A 201 -6.98 -17.72 -12.24
CA PRO A 201 -5.83 -16.87 -12.57
C PRO A 201 -6.17 -15.37 -12.76
N THR A 202 -7.39 -15.09 -13.20
CA THR A 202 -7.87 -13.72 -13.35
C THR A 202 -8.05 -12.97 -12.01
N PHE A 203 -7.93 -13.63 -10.86
CA PHE A 203 -7.79 -12.95 -9.57
C PHE A 203 -6.67 -11.90 -9.58
N ALA A 204 -5.62 -12.11 -10.38
CA ALA A 204 -4.48 -11.18 -10.48
C ALA A 204 -4.87 -9.74 -10.83
N VAL A 205 -6.08 -9.49 -11.39
CA VAL A 205 -6.58 -8.13 -11.66
C VAL A 205 -7.12 -7.44 -10.41
N ALA A 206 -7.66 -8.19 -9.43
CA ALA A 206 -8.37 -7.63 -8.29
C ALA A 206 -7.45 -6.81 -7.36
N PRO A 207 -6.32 -7.34 -6.83
CA PRO A 207 -5.40 -6.56 -6.01
C PRO A 207 -4.69 -5.46 -6.81
N ALA A 208 -4.44 -5.66 -8.13
CA ALA A 208 -3.84 -4.65 -9.00
C ALA A 208 -4.77 -3.45 -9.20
N LEU A 209 -6.06 -3.69 -9.46
CA LEU A 209 -7.06 -2.62 -9.58
C LEU A 209 -7.29 -1.90 -8.25
N LYS A 210 -7.33 -2.64 -7.14
CA LYS A 210 -7.41 -2.05 -5.81
C LYS A 210 -6.25 -1.06 -5.57
N ALA A 211 -5.03 -1.38 -5.99
CA ALA A 211 -3.88 -0.49 -5.87
C ALA A 211 -4.09 0.83 -6.66
N VAL A 212 -4.71 0.78 -7.86
CA VAL A 212 -5.09 1.98 -8.62
C VAL A 212 -6.07 2.85 -7.85
N PHE A 213 -7.11 2.25 -7.26
CA PHE A 213 -8.08 2.98 -6.46
C PHE A 213 -7.50 3.56 -5.17
N ASP A 214 -6.60 2.83 -4.50
CA ASP A 214 -5.95 3.31 -3.29
C ASP A 214 -5.08 4.54 -3.57
N LEU A 215 -4.29 4.53 -4.66
CA LEU A 215 -3.52 5.71 -5.10
C LEU A 215 -4.44 6.89 -5.45
N ALA A 216 -5.54 6.64 -6.14
CA ALA A 216 -6.49 7.68 -6.50
C ALA A 216 -7.16 8.33 -5.28
N LYS A 217 -7.51 7.54 -4.24
CA LYS A 217 -8.03 8.06 -2.96
C LYS A 217 -7.02 8.93 -2.23
N GLU A 218 -5.73 8.64 -2.36
CA GLU A 218 -4.64 9.42 -1.79
C GLU A 218 -4.28 10.66 -2.64
N GLY A 219 -5.00 10.91 -3.74
CA GLY A 219 -4.69 11.98 -4.68
C GLY A 219 -3.39 11.80 -5.45
N LYS A 220 -2.84 10.58 -5.46
CA LYS A 220 -1.61 10.22 -6.16
C LYS A 220 -1.94 9.80 -7.60
N GLN A 221 -2.03 10.78 -8.48
CA GLN A 221 -2.23 10.59 -9.91
C GLN A 221 -0.93 10.89 -10.66
N ALA A 222 -0.74 10.29 -11.84
CA ALA A 222 0.40 10.64 -12.68
C ALA A 222 0.31 12.11 -13.10
N PRO A 223 1.40 12.89 -13.02
CA PRO A 223 1.44 14.25 -13.55
C PRO A 223 1.02 14.24 -15.02
N GLY A 224 0.35 15.29 -15.45
CA GLY A 224 -0.15 15.37 -16.82
C GLY A 224 -1.46 14.59 -17.08
N LEU A 225 -2.01 13.85 -16.12
CA LEU A 225 -3.35 13.27 -16.21
C LEU A 225 -4.34 14.11 -15.38
N ASN A 226 -5.08 15.01 -16.03
CA ASN A 226 -5.93 16.00 -15.38
C ASN A 226 -7.42 15.73 -15.70
N TYR A 227 -7.91 14.55 -15.37
CA TYR A 227 -9.31 14.16 -15.58
C TYR A 227 -9.84 13.37 -14.38
N GLY A 228 -11.14 13.48 -14.14
CA GLY A 228 -11.84 12.77 -13.08
C GLY A 228 -12.41 11.42 -13.54
N PHE A 229 -12.91 10.64 -12.60
CA PHE A 229 -13.56 9.34 -12.84
C PHE A 229 -14.83 9.44 -13.72
N ASP A 230 -15.45 10.62 -13.81
CA ASP A 230 -16.61 10.90 -14.67
C ASP A 230 -16.33 10.72 -16.16
N ARG A 231 -15.05 10.73 -16.56
CA ARG A 231 -14.61 10.57 -17.96
C ARG A 231 -14.07 9.20 -18.28
N VAL A 232 -13.88 8.35 -17.27
CA VAL A 232 -13.11 7.12 -17.37
C VAL A 232 -14.00 5.91 -17.63
N LEU A 233 -13.63 5.10 -18.64
CA LEU A 233 -14.19 3.77 -18.87
C LEU A 233 -13.03 2.76 -19.03
N HIS A 234 -13.20 1.59 -18.49
CA HIS A 234 -12.27 0.47 -18.71
C HIS A 234 -12.48 -0.07 -20.13
N GLY A 235 -11.52 0.15 -21.01
CA GLY A 235 -11.63 -0.19 -22.45
C GLY A 235 -11.09 -1.58 -22.77
N GLU A 236 -9.87 -1.89 -22.32
CA GLU A 236 -9.24 -3.20 -22.54
C GLU A 236 -8.49 -3.65 -21.29
N GLN A 237 -8.39 -4.97 -21.12
CA GLN A 237 -7.58 -5.61 -20.08
C GLN A 237 -6.66 -6.66 -20.71
N TYR A 238 -5.36 -6.59 -20.35
CA TYR A 238 -4.42 -7.70 -20.53
C TYR A 238 -3.96 -8.18 -19.16
N THR A 239 -3.87 -9.48 -18.97
CA THR A 239 -3.36 -10.08 -17.73
C THR A 239 -2.50 -11.28 -18.09
N GLU A 240 -1.27 -11.33 -17.55
CA GLU A 240 -0.31 -12.42 -17.72
C GLU A 240 0.09 -12.95 -16.34
N ILE A 241 0.04 -14.26 -16.18
CA ILE A 241 0.58 -14.95 -15.01
C ILE A 241 2.04 -15.30 -15.31
N ARG A 242 2.97 -14.75 -14.55
CA ARG A 242 4.42 -14.94 -14.76
C ARG A 242 5.01 -16.02 -13.87
N SER A 243 4.41 -16.22 -12.70
CA SER A 243 4.81 -17.27 -11.76
C SER A 243 3.59 -17.84 -11.06
N PRO A 244 3.65 -19.10 -10.59
CA PRO A 244 2.58 -19.68 -9.78
C PRO A 244 2.31 -18.84 -8.54
N TRP A 245 1.06 -18.46 -8.33
CA TRP A 245 0.62 -17.72 -7.16
C TRP A 245 0.52 -18.64 -5.94
N PRO A 246 0.97 -18.17 -4.75
CA PRO A 246 0.64 -18.83 -3.49
C PRO A 246 -0.85 -18.62 -3.16
N THR A 247 -1.37 -19.37 -2.20
CA THR A 247 -2.77 -19.22 -1.75
C THR A 247 -2.95 -18.03 -0.79
N HIS A 248 -1.87 -17.49 -0.26
CA HIS A 248 -1.82 -16.29 0.58
C HIS A 248 -0.45 -15.63 0.50
N GLY A 249 -0.36 -14.37 0.84
CA GLY A 249 0.90 -13.64 0.89
C GLY A 249 0.75 -12.14 0.82
N LYS A 250 1.88 -11.45 0.91
CA LYS A 250 1.99 -10.03 0.63
C LYS A 250 2.46 -9.83 -0.80
N VAL A 251 2.02 -8.75 -1.39
CA VAL A 251 2.38 -8.37 -2.76
C VAL A 251 2.73 -6.89 -2.82
N THR A 252 3.56 -6.55 -3.79
CA THR A 252 3.87 -5.15 -4.12
C THR A 252 3.48 -4.89 -5.58
N HIS A 253 2.65 -3.88 -5.80
CA HIS A 253 2.24 -3.45 -7.12
C HIS A 253 3.08 -2.26 -7.56
N LYS A 254 3.72 -2.35 -8.75
CA LYS A 254 4.44 -1.26 -9.41
C LYS A 254 3.66 -0.84 -10.64
N LEU A 255 3.24 0.42 -10.65
CA LEU A 255 2.38 0.98 -11.69
C LEU A 255 3.17 1.98 -12.53
N LYS A 256 2.98 1.93 -13.84
CA LYS A 256 3.64 2.83 -14.79
C LYS A 256 2.69 3.17 -15.94
N ILE A 257 2.67 4.43 -16.36
CA ILE A 257 1.97 4.83 -17.59
C ILE A 257 2.85 4.42 -18.77
N ILE A 258 2.40 3.42 -19.53
CA ILE A 258 3.22 2.81 -20.59
C ILE A 258 2.91 3.35 -21.98
N ASP A 259 1.62 3.70 -22.24
CA ASP A 259 1.21 4.28 -23.51
C ASP A 259 0.06 5.28 -23.34
N ILE A 260 0.00 6.26 -24.26
CA ILE A 260 -1.08 7.24 -24.36
C ILE A 260 -1.37 7.48 -25.85
N PHE A 261 -2.63 7.24 -26.27
CA PHE A 261 -3.06 7.35 -27.66
C PHE A 261 -4.18 8.35 -27.85
N ASP A 262 -4.09 9.14 -28.92
CA ASP A 262 -5.14 10.05 -29.39
C ASP A 262 -6.11 9.33 -30.34
N LYS A 263 -7.32 9.03 -29.88
CA LYS A 263 -8.38 8.45 -30.71
C LYS A 263 -9.34 9.47 -31.32
N GLY A 264 -8.88 10.70 -31.53
CA GLY A 264 -9.67 11.81 -32.02
C GLY A 264 -10.56 12.42 -30.94
N LYS A 265 -11.81 12.00 -30.77
CA LYS A 265 -12.69 12.52 -29.71
C LYS A 265 -12.23 12.12 -28.31
N ASN A 266 -11.64 10.94 -28.18
CA ASN A 266 -11.26 10.32 -26.89
C ASN A 266 -9.76 10.05 -26.85
N ALA A 267 -9.23 9.78 -25.67
CA ALA A 267 -7.88 9.28 -25.50
C ALA A 267 -7.88 7.88 -24.88
N LEU A 268 -6.81 7.11 -25.11
CA LEU A 268 -6.52 5.90 -24.37
C LEU A 268 -5.27 6.12 -23.54
N VAL A 269 -5.34 5.76 -22.26
CA VAL A 269 -4.20 5.74 -21.34
C VAL A 269 -3.99 4.30 -20.91
N VAL A 270 -2.80 3.77 -21.13
CA VAL A 270 -2.45 2.39 -20.78
C VAL A 270 -1.54 2.40 -19.54
N THR A 271 -2.01 1.76 -18.49
CA THR A 271 -1.24 1.60 -17.24
C THR A 271 -0.77 0.16 -17.12
N GLY A 272 0.56 -0.04 -17.12
CA GLY A 272 1.18 -1.33 -16.81
C GLY A 272 1.33 -1.51 -15.31
N ILE A 273 0.96 -2.68 -14.79
CA ILE A 273 1.01 -3.01 -13.36
C ILE A 273 1.73 -4.33 -13.17
N THR A 274 2.93 -4.30 -12.61
CA THR A 274 3.67 -5.51 -12.22
C THR A 274 3.40 -5.82 -10.77
N THR A 275 2.89 -7.03 -10.50
CA THR A 275 2.67 -7.54 -9.14
C THR A 275 3.82 -8.47 -8.77
N LYS A 276 4.48 -8.20 -7.64
CA LYS A 276 5.62 -8.97 -7.11
C LYS A 276 5.28 -9.61 -5.77
N ASP A 277 5.88 -10.78 -5.50
CA ASP A 277 5.85 -11.40 -4.18
C ASP A 277 6.82 -10.74 -3.18
N GLU A 278 6.82 -11.21 -1.92
CA GLU A 278 7.73 -10.74 -0.87
C GLU A 278 9.22 -10.97 -1.20
N GLN A 279 9.52 -11.89 -2.09
CA GLN A 279 10.87 -12.19 -2.56
C GLN A 279 11.28 -11.35 -3.78
N GLY A 280 10.37 -10.52 -4.30
CA GLY A 280 10.59 -9.66 -5.46
C GLY A 280 10.41 -10.36 -6.81
N ASN A 281 9.88 -11.59 -6.85
CA ASN A 281 9.58 -12.28 -8.11
C ASN A 281 8.29 -11.73 -8.71
N ASP A 282 8.24 -11.66 -10.04
CA ASP A 282 7.03 -11.25 -10.76
C ASP A 282 5.98 -12.37 -10.70
N LEU A 283 4.86 -12.11 -10.05
CA LEU A 283 3.70 -13.02 -10.01
C LEU A 283 2.80 -12.82 -11.23
N ALA A 284 2.49 -11.57 -11.55
CA ALA A 284 1.64 -11.22 -12.68
C ALA A 284 1.98 -9.84 -13.26
N TYR A 285 1.55 -9.64 -14.50
CA TYR A 285 1.57 -8.37 -15.18
C TYR A 285 0.18 -8.07 -15.74
N ASN A 286 -0.28 -6.83 -15.53
CA ASN A 286 -1.56 -6.33 -16.03
C ASN A 286 -1.34 -5.10 -16.89
N GLU A 287 -2.11 -4.95 -17.98
CA GLU A 287 -2.30 -3.70 -18.69
C GLU A 287 -3.76 -3.29 -18.59
N LEU A 288 -3.98 -2.14 -17.96
CA LEU A 288 -5.26 -1.49 -17.83
C LEU A 288 -5.37 -0.38 -18.89
N THR A 289 -6.15 -0.60 -19.94
CA THR A 289 -6.41 0.43 -20.94
C THR A 289 -7.66 1.22 -20.57
N THR A 290 -7.45 2.46 -20.24
CA THR A 290 -8.50 3.41 -19.83
C THR A 290 -8.89 4.29 -21.02
N LEU A 291 -10.17 4.27 -21.40
CA LEU A 291 -10.74 5.23 -22.33
C LEU A 291 -11.13 6.52 -21.56
N VAL A 292 -10.55 7.64 -21.94
CA VAL A 292 -10.87 8.96 -21.36
C VAL A 292 -11.73 9.73 -22.34
N ARG A 293 -13.04 9.86 -22.02
CA ARG A 293 -14.02 10.49 -22.88
C ARG A 293 -13.77 11.99 -23.03
N GLY A 294 -13.79 12.46 -24.30
CA GLY A 294 -13.62 13.87 -24.62
C GLY A 294 -12.20 14.42 -24.40
N ALA A 295 -11.21 13.56 -24.12
CA ALA A 295 -9.84 13.96 -23.83
C ALA A 295 -8.86 13.73 -24.99
N GLY A 296 -9.33 13.48 -26.21
CA GLY A 296 -8.52 13.35 -27.42
C GLY A 296 -8.42 14.64 -28.21
N GLY A 297 -7.93 14.55 -29.46
CA GLY A 297 -7.97 15.64 -30.45
C GLY A 297 -6.72 16.52 -30.51
N TRP A 298 -5.61 16.10 -29.92
CA TRP A 298 -4.34 16.86 -30.01
C TRP A 298 -3.48 16.46 -31.22
N GLY A 299 -3.92 15.49 -32.05
CA GLY A 299 -3.18 15.04 -33.23
C GLY A 299 -1.98 14.14 -32.91
N GLY A 300 -1.99 13.49 -31.75
CA GLY A 300 -0.95 12.59 -31.30
C GLY A 300 -1.00 11.19 -31.93
N ASP A 301 -0.16 10.28 -31.40
CA ASP A 301 -0.13 8.89 -31.81
C ASP A 301 -1.52 8.24 -31.63
N ARG A 302 -2.01 7.60 -32.67
CA ARG A 302 -3.31 6.90 -32.63
C ARG A 302 -3.20 5.48 -32.09
N GLY A 303 -2.00 4.99 -31.88
CA GLY A 303 -1.74 3.61 -31.49
C GLY A 303 -2.08 2.59 -32.56
N PRO A 304 -1.92 1.29 -32.25
CA PRO A 304 -2.20 0.23 -33.21
C PRO A 304 -3.66 0.27 -33.69
N SER A 305 -3.82 0.18 -35.02
CA SER A 305 -5.11 0.17 -35.69
C SER A 305 -5.56 -1.22 -36.13
N ALA A 306 -4.68 -2.22 -36.07
CA ALA A 306 -5.02 -3.58 -36.46
C ALA A 306 -5.98 -4.20 -35.44
N GLU A 307 -7.05 -4.80 -35.96
CA GLU A 307 -7.90 -5.66 -35.17
C GLU A 307 -7.14 -6.96 -34.88
N VAL A 308 -6.92 -7.23 -33.59
CA VAL A 308 -6.29 -8.46 -33.11
C VAL A 308 -7.33 -9.35 -32.46
N ASN A 309 -7.07 -10.67 -32.42
CA ASN A 309 -7.94 -11.65 -31.77
C ASN A 309 -9.37 -11.65 -32.33
N VAL A 310 -9.50 -11.50 -33.65
CA VAL A 310 -10.81 -11.54 -34.33
C VAL A 310 -11.23 -13.01 -34.46
N PRO A 311 -12.44 -13.38 -33.98
CA PRO A 311 -12.95 -14.71 -34.15
C PRO A 311 -13.06 -15.08 -35.66
N PRO A 312 -12.67 -16.29 -36.05
CA PRO A 312 -12.81 -16.74 -37.45
C PRO A 312 -14.28 -16.91 -37.85
N GLU A 313 -14.58 -16.81 -39.16
CA GLU A 313 -15.94 -16.92 -39.72
C GLU A 313 -16.50 -18.38 -39.73
N ARG A 314 -16.05 -19.23 -38.86
CA ARG A 314 -16.55 -20.60 -38.69
C ARG A 314 -17.30 -20.77 -37.39
N ALA A 315 -18.07 -21.84 -37.24
CA ALA A 315 -18.71 -22.18 -35.98
C ALA A 315 -17.66 -22.27 -34.83
N PRO A 316 -18.01 -21.89 -33.61
CA PRO A 316 -17.12 -22.05 -32.47
C PRO A 316 -16.86 -23.52 -32.16
N ASP A 317 -15.63 -23.82 -31.71
CA ASP A 317 -15.25 -25.19 -31.30
C ASP A 317 -15.90 -25.58 -29.96
N ALA A 318 -16.23 -24.59 -29.16
CA ALA A 318 -16.98 -24.75 -27.91
C ALA A 318 -17.79 -23.50 -27.58
N THR A 319 -18.90 -23.72 -26.89
CA THR A 319 -19.74 -22.65 -26.34
C THR A 319 -20.02 -22.96 -24.86
N PHE A 320 -20.00 -21.92 -24.02
CA PHE A 320 -20.40 -22.02 -22.62
C PHE A 320 -21.46 -20.95 -22.33
N GLU A 321 -22.58 -21.38 -21.79
CA GLU A 321 -23.68 -20.48 -21.44
C GLU A 321 -23.87 -20.51 -19.92
N GLU A 322 -23.88 -19.31 -19.30
CA GLU A 322 -24.06 -19.18 -17.85
C GLU A 322 -24.79 -17.88 -17.52
N LYS A 323 -25.84 -18.00 -16.69
CA LYS A 323 -26.61 -16.86 -16.22
C LYS A 323 -25.95 -16.24 -15.00
N THR A 324 -25.70 -14.92 -15.00
CA THR A 324 -25.21 -14.19 -13.82
C THR A 324 -26.29 -14.07 -12.76
N SER A 325 -25.90 -13.97 -11.50
CA SER A 325 -26.84 -13.72 -10.40
C SER A 325 -27.34 -12.28 -10.41
N PRO A 326 -28.59 -11.99 -9.99
CA PRO A 326 -29.09 -10.62 -9.90
C PRO A 326 -28.27 -9.70 -8.98
N ASN A 327 -27.57 -10.28 -8.00
CA ASN A 327 -26.67 -9.59 -7.08
C ASN A 327 -25.18 -9.78 -7.41
N GLN A 328 -24.85 -10.27 -8.61
CA GLN A 328 -23.48 -10.59 -9.00
C GLN A 328 -22.52 -9.41 -8.84
N ALA A 329 -22.95 -8.21 -9.22
CA ALA A 329 -22.13 -7.02 -9.07
C ALA A 329 -21.84 -6.68 -7.60
N LEU A 330 -22.80 -6.89 -6.70
CA LEU A 330 -22.63 -6.65 -5.26
C LEU A 330 -21.67 -7.65 -4.63
N LEU A 331 -21.63 -8.88 -5.14
CA LEU A 331 -20.66 -9.89 -4.71
C LEU A 331 -19.26 -9.57 -5.26
N TYR A 332 -19.14 -9.34 -6.58
CA TYR A 332 -17.86 -9.11 -7.23
C TYR A 332 -17.13 -7.87 -6.67
N ARG A 333 -17.85 -6.77 -6.37
CA ARG A 333 -17.24 -5.55 -5.84
C ARG A 333 -16.45 -5.76 -4.53
N LEU A 334 -16.76 -6.81 -3.78
CA LEU A 334 -16.04 -7.16 -2.54
C LEU A 334 -14.60 -7.61 -2.80
N SER A 335 -14.25 -7.95 -4.04
CA SER A 335 -12.89 -8.25 -4.46
C SER A 335 -12.02 -6.99 -4.68
N GLY A 336 -12.57 -5.79 -4.49
CA GLY A 336 -11.79 -4.54 -4.49
C GLY A 336 -12.22 -3.47 -5.49
N ASP A 337 -13.15 -3.75 -6.41
CA ASP A 337 -13.70 -2.75 -7.30
C ASP A 337 -14.93 -2.05 -6.69
N TRP A 338 -14.67 -0.94 -6.01
CA TRP A 338 -15.66 -0.18 -5.25
C TRP A 338 -16.38 0.90 -6.07
N ASN A 339 -16.24 0.91 -7.41
CA ASN A 339 -16.89 1.90 -8.25
C ASN A 339 -18.42 1.90 -8.04
N PRO A 340 -19.03 3.01 -7.62
CA PRO A 340 -20.46 3.08 -7.34
C PRO A 340 -21.35 2.81 -8.56
N LEU A 341 -20.81 2.90 -9.77
CA LEU A 341 -21.50 2.56 -11.03
C LEU A 341 -22.11 1.15 -11.02
N HIS A 342 -21.51 0.26 -10.25
CA HIS A 342 -21.90 -1.15 -10.17
C HIS A 342 -22.84 -1.47 -8.99
N ALA A 343 -23.17 -0.47 -8.16
CA ALA A 343 -23.93 -0.68 -6.93
C ALA A 343 -25.06 0.34 -6.71
N ASP A 344 -24.82 1.62 -7.08
CA ASP A 344 -25.73 2.72 -6.80
C ASP A 344 -26.60 3.06 -8.03
N PRO A 345 -27.95 2.86 -7.95
CA PRO A 345 -28.85 3.18 -9.07
C PRO A 345 -28.86 4.66 -9.45
N GLY A 346 -28.70 5.57 -8.47
CA GLY A 346 -28.66 7.02 -8.73
C GLY A 346 -27.40 7.40 -9.48
N PHE A 347 -26.25 6.85 -9.06
CA PHE A 347 -24.99 7.05 -9.75
C PHE A 347 -25.02 6.48 -11.17
N ALA A 348 -25.54 5.26 -11.36
CA ALA A 348 -25.66 4.64 -12.68
C ALA A 348 -26.48 5.50 -13.66
N LYS A 349 -27.61 6.09 -13.21
CA LYS A 349 -28.43 7.00 -14.02
C LYS A 349 -27.68 8.25 -14.45
N ASN A 350 -26.85 8.83 -13.59
CA ASN A 350 -26.04 10.00 -13.93
C ASN A 350 -25.02 9.71 -15.04
N PHE A 351 -24.62 8.43 -15.19
CA PHE A 351 -23.75 7.95 -16.26
C PHE A 351 -24.51 7.49 -17.52
N GLY A 352 -25.85 7.61 -17.53
CA GLY A 352 -26.71 7.25 -18.67
C GLY A 352 -27.10 5.77 -18.72
N PHE A 353 -26.94 5.03 -17.60
CA PHE A 353 -27.38 3.65 -17.50
C PHE A 353 -28.73 3.56 -16.78
N GLU A 354 -29.57 2.66 -17.23
CA GLU A 354 -30.89 2.45 -16.64
C GLU A 354 -30.83 1.95 -15.19
N ARG A 355 -29.82 1.13 -14.89
CA ARG A 355 -29.54 0.51 -13.58
C ARG A 355 -28.05 0.20 -13.45
N PRO A 356 -27.55 -0.15 -12.25
CA PRO A 356 -26.17 -0.58 -12.08
C PRO A 356 -25.79 -1.71 -13.04
N ILE A 357 -24.63 -1.56 -13.69
CA ILE A 357 -24.09 -2.53 -14.64
C ILE A 357 -23.15 -3.50 -13.93
N LEU A 358 -22.96 -4.68 -14.51
CA LEU A 358 -21.95 -5.63 -14.06
C LEU A 358 -20.55 -5.09 -14.39
N HIS A 359 -19.57 -5.33 -13.54
CA HIS A 359 -18.17 -5.00 -13.79
C HIS A 359 -17.68 -5.71 -15.06
N GLY A 360 -16.97 -4.98 -15.92
CA GLY A 360 -16.30 -5.60 -17.08
C GLY A 360 -15.35 -6.72 -16.65
N LEU A 361 -14.59 -6.50 -15.57
CA LEU A 361 -13.68 -7.51 -15.01
C LEU A 361 -14.40 -8.71 -14.37
N CYS A 362 -15.66 -8.58 -13.97
CA CYS A 362 -16.46 -9.73 -13.58
C CYS A 362 -16.76 -10.61 -14.79
N THR A 363 -17.26 -10.00 -15.89
CA THR A 363 -17.50 -10.69 -17.16
C THR A 363 -16.22 -11.33 -17.72
N PHE A 364 -15.09 -10.65 -17.62
CA PHE A 364 -13.76 -11.15 -17.92
C PHE A 364 -13.41 -12.43 -17.12
N GLY A 365 -13.69 -12.45 -15.81
CA GLY A 365 -13.47 -13.61 -14.96
C GLY A 365 -14.35 -14.81 -15.33
N PHE A 366 -15.65 -14.55 -15.62
CA PHE A 366 -16.56 -15.58 -16.16
C PHE A 366 -16.02 -16.19 -17.45
N ALA A 367 -15.68 -15.34 -18.43
CA ALA A 367 -15.18 -15.80 -19.72
C ALA A 367 -13.89 -16.63 -19.59
N ALA A 368 -12.95 -16.19 -18.73
CA ALA A 368 -11.73 -16.95 -18.46
C ALA A 368 -12.04 -18.33 -17.86
N ARG A 369 -12.95 -18.41 -16.88
CA ARG A 369 -13.39 -19.67 -16.28
C ARG A 369 -14.01 -20.61 -17.30
N HIS A 370 -14.84 -20.08 -18.21
CA HIS A 370 -15.43 -20.86 -19.30
C HIS A 370 -14.36 -21.47 -20.22
N VAL A 371 -13.34 -20.70 -20.60
CA VAL A 371 -12.23 -21.18 -21.44
C VAL A 371 -11.38 -22.21 -20.69
N ILE A 372 -11.05 -21.97 -19.42
CA ILE A 372 -10.30 -22.91 -18.58
C ILE A 372 -11.03 -24.24 -18.48
N ALA A 373 -12.33 -24.24 -18.22
CA ALA A 373 -13.14 -25.45 -18.10
C ALA A 373 -13.18 -26.29 -19.39
N LYS A 374 -13.09 -25.65 -20.57
CA LYS A 374 -13.19 -26.32 -21.87
C LYS A 374 -11.86 -26.73 -22.49
N PHE A 375 -10.79 -25.93 -22.26
CA PHE A 375 -9.54 -26.09 -23.03
C PHE A 375 -8.29 -26.32 -22.19
N CYS A 376 -8.29 -26.02 -20.87
CA CYS A 376 -7.17 -26.41 -20.03
C CYS A 376 -7.19 -27.93 -19.80
N PRO A 377 -6.04 -28.61 -19.86
CA PRO A 377 -5.94 -30.03 -19.54
C PRO A 377 -6.54 -30.35 -18.16
N GLY A 378 -7.56 -31.22 -18.13
CA GLY A 378 -8.27 -31.54 -16.89
C GLY A 378 -9.02 -30.39 -16.22
N GLY A 379 -9.22 -29.26 -16.90
CA GLY A 379 -9.77 -28.03 -16.29
C GLY A 379 -8.82 -27.35 -15.32
N ASP A 380 -7.54 -27.65 -15.36
CA ASP A 380 -6.55 -27.13 -14.43
C ASP A 380 -6.18 -25.67 -14.75
N PRO A 381 -6.50 -24.70 -13.88
CA PRO A 381 -6.25 -23.28 -14.10
C PRO A 381 -4.76 -22.93 -14.19
N ARG A 382 -3.87 -23.79 -13.73
CA ARG A 382 -2.42 -23.55 -13.77
C ARG A 382 -1.85 -23.53 -15.19
N PHE A 383 -2.58 -24.09 -16.17
CA PHE A 383 -2.22 -23.98 -17.60
C PHE A 383 -2.53 -22.62 -18.21
N PHE A 384 -3.31 -21.78 -17.54
CA PHE A 384 -3.56 -20.43 -18.00
C PHE A 384 -2.27 -19.59 -17.97
N LYS A 385 -1.94 -18.94 -19.12
CA LYS A 385 -0.79 -18.06 -19.24
C LYS A 385 -1.19 -16.59 -19.26
N SER A 386 -2.04 -16.21 -20.20
CA SER A 386 -2.48 -14.82 -20.34
C SER A 386 -3.86 -14.71 -20.97
N ILE A 387 -4.48 -13.56 -20.80
CA ILE A 387 -5.75 -13.19 -21.43
C ILE A 387 -5.69 -11.72 -21.85
N LYS A 388 -6.21 -11.43 -23.05
CA LYS A 388 -6.50 -10.08 -23.50
C LYS A 388 -7.95 -9.98 -23.92
N VAL A 389 -8.64 -8.90 -23.55
CA VAL A 389 -10.03 -8.62 -23.93
C VAL A 389 -10.24 -7.14 -24.20
N ARG A 390 -11.24 -6.84 -25.05
CA ARG A 390 -11.84 -5.53 -25.21
C ARG A 390 -13.26 -5.56 -24.67
N PHE A 391 -13.62 -4.62 -23.80
CA PHE A 391 -14.98 -4.43 -23.32
C PHE A 391 -15.78 -3.63 -24.37
N ALA A 392 -16.75 -4.31 -25.01
CA ALA A 392 -17.46 -3.77 -26.16
C ALA A 392 -18.83 -3.19 -25.81
N ASP A 393 -19.51 -3.79 -24.83
CA ASP A 393 -20.83 -3.33 -24.35
C ASP A 393 -21.01 -3.74 -22.87
N THR A 394 -22.09 -3.27 -22.26
CA THR A 394 -22.41 -3.49 -20.84
C THR A 394 -23.15 -4.80 -20.62
N VAL A 395 -23.03 -5.36 -19.43
CA VAL A 395 -23.81 -6.48 -18.91
C VAL A 395 -24.63 -5.99 -17.72
N TYR A 396 -25.89 -6.39 -17.65
CA TYR A 396 -26.70 -6.18 -16.45
C TYR A 396 -26.70 -7.44 -15.58
N PRO A 397 -26.57 -7.32 -14.26
CA PRO A 397 -26.71 -8.48 -13.37
C PRO A 397 -28.04 -9.22 -13.62
N GLY A 398 -27.97 -10.54 -13.71
CA GLY A 398 -29.10 -11.40 -14.07
C GLY A 398 -29.17 -11.78 -15.54
N GLU A 399 -28.36 -11.19 -16.43
CA GLU A 399 -28.25 -11.59 -17.84
C GLU A 399 -27.37 -12.84 -18.01
N THR A 400 -27.60 -13.56 -19.08
CA THR A 400 -26.93 -14.80 -19.46
C THR A 400 -25.75 -14.51 -20.37
N LEU A 401 -24.56 -14.90 -19.93
CA LEU A 401 -23.32 -14.80 -20.72
C LEU A 401 -23.16 -16.05 -21.60
N VAL A 402 -22.90 -15.83 -22.87
CA VAL A 402 -22.58 -16.88 -23.85
C VAL A 402 -21.16 -16.64 -24.35
N THR A 403 -20.21 -17.48 -23.93
CA THR A 403 -18.83 -17.42 -24.39
C THR A 403 -18.64 -18.41 -25.55
N GLU A 404 -18.41 -17.88 -26.73
CA GLU A 404 -18.11 -18.63 -27.95
C GLU A 404 -16.58 -18.68 -28.12
N MET A 405 -16.02 -19.85 -28.34
CA MET A 405 -14.58 -20.14 -28.30
C MET A 405 -14.08 -20.84 -29.53
N TRP A 406 -12.96 -20.40 -30.09
CA TRP A 406 -12.28 -20.95 -31.25
C TRP A 406 -10.84 -21.30 -30.88
N LYS A 407 -10.51 -22.56 -31.03
CA LYS A 407 -9.16 -23.06 -30.82
C LYS A 407 -8.34 -22.81 -32.11
N GLU A 408 -7.38 -21.86 -32.02
CA GLU A 408 -6.43 -21.63 -33.11
C GLU A 408 -5.32 -22.70 -33.11
N ASN A 409 -4.86 -23.07 -31.92
CA ASN A 409 -3.91 -24.14 -31.66
C ASN A 409 -4.04 -24.61 -30.21
N ASP A 410 -3.17 -25.55 -29.78
CA ASP A 410 -3.24 -26.10 -28.40
C ASP A 410 -2.93 -25.10 -27.31
N GLN A 411 -2.33 -23.95 -27.64
CA GLN A 411 -1.92 -22.91 -26.67
C GLN A 411 -2.70 -21.62 -26.83
N ARG A 412 -3.58 -21.48 -27.82
CA ARG A 412 -4.27 -20.23 -28.10
C ARG A 412 -5.74 -20.43 -28.43
N ILE A 413 -6.59 -19.80 -27.65
CA ILE A 413 -8.04 -19.82 -27.79
C ILE A 413 -8.53 -18.38 -27.99
N VAL A 414 -9.05 -18.09 -29.18
CA VAL A 414 -9.78 -16.84 -29.46
C VAL A 414 -11.21 -17.01 -28.99
N PHE A 415 -11.82 -15.96 -28.44
CA PHE A 415 -13.18 -16.02 -27.96
C PHE A 415 -13.89 -14.67 -28.04
N ARG A 416 -15.20 -14.70 -27.94
CA ARG A 416 -16.05 -13.55 -27.65
C ARG A 416 -17.11 -13.93 -26.63
N THR A 417 -17.61 -12.96 -25.89
CA THR A 417 -18.73 -13.18 -24.97
C THR A 417 -19.89 -12.28 -25.35
N LYS A 418 -21.07 -12.86 -25.41
CA LYS A 418 -22.34 -12.17 -25.70
C LYS A 418 -23.28 -12.24 -24.52
N VAL A 419 -24.22 -11.29 -24.46
CA VAL A 419 -25.43 -11.39 -23.61
C VAL A 419 -26.54 -12.01 -24.47
N LYS A 420 -27.08 -13.15 -24.01
CA LYS A 420 -28.09 -13.91 -24.75
C LYS A 420 -29.39 -13.12 -24.97
N GLU A 421 -29.87 -12.46 -23.94
CA GLU A 421 -31.16 -11.76 -23.92
C GLU A 421 -31.22 -10.59 -24.91
N ARG A 422 -30.06 -9.98 -25.20
CA ARG A 422 -29.97 -8.79 -26.08
C ARG A 422 -29.20 -9.06 -27.38
N ASP A 423 -28.65 -10.25 -27.56
CA ASP A 423 -27.72 -10.61 -28.63
C ASP A 423 -26.57 -9.58 -28.83
N LYS A 424 -26.05 -9.07 -27.72
CA LYS A 424 -24.99 -8.06 -27.72
C LYS A 424 -23.64 -8.68 -27.37
N THR A 425 -22.63 -8.42 -28.20
CA THR A 425 -21.25 -8.76 -27.86
C THR A 425 -20.74 -7.79 -26.79
N VAL A 426 -20.34 -8.32 -25.65
CA VAL A 426 -19.87 -7.56 -24.48
C VAL A 426 -18.37 -7.68 -24.27
N ILE A 427 -17.76 -8.78 -24.69
CA ILE A 427 -16.32 -8.95 -24.84
C ILE A 427 -16.00 -9.29 -26.27
N SER A 428 -15.08 -8.56 -26.87
CA SER A 428 -14.60 -8.76 -28.25
C SER A 428 -13.07 -8.74 -28.28
N ASN A 429 -12.50 -9.08 -29.43
CA ASN A 429 -11.06 -9.06 -29.69
C ASN A 429 -10.27 -9.76 -28.58
N ALA A 430 -10.78 -10.94 -28.18
CA ALA A 430 -10.32 -11.61 -26.97
C ALA A 430 -9.60 -12.92 -27.29
N ALA A 431 -8.51 -13.17 -26.57
CA ALA A 431 -7.79 -14.45 -26.64
C ALA A 431 -7.22 -14.82 -25.27
N ILE A 432 -7.16 -16.13 -25.02
CA ILE A 432 -6.40 -16.72 -23.92
C ILE A 432 -5.24 -17.51 -24.50
N GLU A 433 -4.06 -17.33 -23.88
CA GLU A 433 -2.92 -18.20 -24.12
C GLU A 433 -2.75 -19.17 -22.97
N LEU A 434 -2.35 -20.40 -23.31
CA LEU A 434 -2.14 -21.50 -22.37
C LEU A 434 -0.65 -21.89 -22.37
N TRP A 435 -0.16 -22.33 -21.22
CA TRP A 435 1.14 -22.98 -21.14
C TRP A 435 1.08 -24.36 -21.78
N LYS A 436 2.12 -24.74 -22.52
CA LYS A 436 2.27 -26.10 -23.07
C LYS A 436 2.54 -27.10 -21.93
N GLU A 437 3.33 -26.67 -20.95
CA GLU A 437 3.70 -27.41 -19.74
C GLU A 437 3.55 -26.47 -18.55
N LEU A 438 3.23 -27.02 -17.39
CA LEU A 438 3.09 -26.18 -16.20
C LEU A 438 4.42 -25.46 -15.89
N PRO A 439 4.38 -24.14 -15.66
CA PRO A 439 5.57 -23.39 -15.30
C PRO A 439 6.15 -23.95 -13.99
N LYS A 440 7.40 -24.36 -14.03
CA LYS A 440 8.13 -24.72 -12.82
C LYS A 440 8.31 -23.47 -11.98
N LYS A 441 8.10 -23.58 -10.66
CA LYS A 441 8.47 -22.49 -9.73
C LYS A 441 9.94 -22.15 -10.02
N ALA A 442 10.22 -20.89 -10.37
CA ALA A 442 11.58 -20.46 -10.64
C ALA A 442 12.41 -20.74 -9.38
N GLU A 443 13.24 -21.78 -9.44
CA GLU A 443 14.33 -21.91 -8.47
C GLU A 443 15.23 -20.69 -8.75
N LYS A 444 15.34 -19.76 -7.80
CA LYS A 444 16.39 -18.76 -7.86
C LYS A 444 17.70 -19.50 -8.13
N PRO A 445 18.52 -19.09 -9.11
CA PRO A 445 19.90 -19.48 -9.10
C PRO A 445 20.39 -19.11 -7.71
N ALA A 446 20.85 -20.11 -6.96
CA ALA A 446 21.40 -19.92 -5.62
C ALA A 446 22.39 -18.75 -5.72
N GLN A 447 21.99 -17.58 -5.25
CA GLN A 447 22.95 -16.53 -4.99
C GLN A 447 23.95 -17.19 -4.06
N ALA A 448 25.17 -17.34 -4.56
CA ALA A 448 26.27 -17.85 -3.78
C ALA A 448 26.25 -17.07 -2.46
N ALA A 449 25.79 -17.73 -1.43
CA ALA A 449 25.88 -17.21 -0.07
C ALA A 449 27.34 -16.85 0.14
N PRO A 450 27.64 -15.70 0.75
CA PRO A 450 29.01 -15.42 1.13
C PRO A 450 29.47 -16.61 1.97
N LYS A 451 30.58 -17.25 1.56
CA LYS A 451 31.24 -18.29 2.31
C LYS A 451 31.68 -17.71 3.65
N GLY A 452 30.86 -17.91 4.66
CA GLY A 452 31.11 -17.51 6.03
C GLY A 452 30.45 -18.51 6.95
N ALA A 453 31.26 -19.34 7.56
CA ALA A 453 31.05 -20.26 8.70
C ALA A 453 29.85 -21.23 8.57
N GLY A 454 30.18 -22.53 8.49
CA GLY A 454 29.39 -23.75 8.55
C GLY A 454 27.95 -23.63 8.99
N ALA A 455 27.02 -23.78 8.03
CA ALA A 455 25.62 -24.03 8.34
C ALA A 455 25.53 -25.39 9.04
N VAL A 456 25.35 -25.40 10.35
CA VAL A 456 25.06 -26.59 11.14
C VAL A 456 23.65 -27.03 10.77
N GLU A 457 23.52 -28.23 10.22
CA GLU A 457 22.22 -28.81 9.86
C GLU A 457 21.36 -28.95 11.13
N LEU A 458 20.14 -28.36 11.12
CA LEU A 458 19.24 -28.43 12.26
C LEU A 458 18.64 -29.83 12.37
N THR A 459 18.60 -30.37 13.57
CA THR A 459 18.01 -31.68 13.90
C THR A 459 16.61 -31.50 14.52
N SER A 460 15.80 -32.55 14.57
CA SER A 460 14.52 -32.54 15.30
C SER A 460 14.70 -32.18 16.78
N ALA A 461 15.78 -32.58 17.41
CA ALA A 461 16.12 -32.19 18.78
C ALA A 461 16.27 -30.65 18.92
N ASP A 462 16.86 -29.99 17.93
CA ASP A 462 16.99 -28.53 17.93
C ASP A 462 15.62 -27.85 17.80
N VAL A 463 14.70 -28.42 17.02
CA VAL A 463 13.32 -27.91 16.90
C VAL A 463 12.62 -27.96 18.25
N PHE A 464 12.79 -29.06 19.01
CA PHE A 464 12.19 -29.16 20.35
C PHE A 464 12.82 -28.17 21.35
N VAL A 465 14.10 -27.81 21.20
CA VAL A 465 14.72 -26.69 21.95
C VAL A 465 14.03 -25.36 21.64
N GLY A 466 13.75 -25.09 20.36
CA GLY A 466 13.01 -23.91 19.95
C GLY A 466 11.56 -23.87 20.48
N ILE A 467 10.88 -25.03 20.53
CA ILE A 467 9.55 -25.18 21.13
C ILE A 467 9.60 -24.89 22.64
N GLU A 468 10.59 -25.43 23.36
CA GLU A 468 10.80 -25.22 24.81
C GLU A 468 10.98 -23.70 25.11
N ASP A 469 11.85 -23.03 24.37
CA ASP A 469 12.09 -21.59 24.52
C ASP A 469 10.80 -20.76 24.20
N HIS A 470 10.07 -21.15 23.15
CA HIS A 470 8.81 -20.49 22.80
C HIS A 470 7.75 -20.62 23.90
N ILE A 471 7.63 -21.79 24.53
CA ILE A 471 6.72 -22.01 25.66
C ILE A 471 7.15 -21.15 26.86
N ALA A 472 8.44 -21.10 27.17
CA ALA A 472 8.95 -20.31 28.28
C ALA A 472 8.66 -18.80 28.12
N ARG A 473 8.65 -18.32 26.87
CA ARG A 473 8.31 -16.91 26.57
C ARG A 473 6.80 -16.64 26.49
N ASN A 474 5.98 -17.69 26.35
CA ASN A 474 4.54 -17.58 26.19
C ASN A 474 3.78 -18.50 27.19
N PRO A 475 3.84 -18.21 28.51
CA PRO A 475 3.25 -19.07 29.53
C PRO A 475 1.74 -19.29 29.40
N ASP A 476 1.03 -18.38 28.72
CA ASP A 476 -0.41 -18.50 28.45
C ASP A 476 -0.76 -19.63 27.46
N LEU A 477 0.22 -20.22 26.78
CA LEU A 477 0.00 -21.40 25.93
C LEU A 477 -0.53 -22.58 26.73
N VAL A 478 -0.13 -22.73 27.98
CA VAL A 478 -0.62 -23.79 28.88
C VAL A 478 -2.12 -23.66 29.09
N ASN A 479 -2.61 -22.44 29.35
CA ASN A 479 -4.04 -22.17 29.55
C ASN A 479 -4.84 -22.32 28.25
N THR A 480 -4.26 -21.93 27.12
CA THR A 480 -4.93 -21.93 25.80
C THR A 480 -5.01 -23.35 25.23
N VAL A 481 -3.95 -24.12 25.34
CA VAL A 481 -3.85 -25.49 24.79
C VAL A 481 -4.41 -26.52 25.75
N GLY A 482 -3.95 -26.56 27.02
CA GLY A 482 -4.48 -27.41 28.10
C GLY A 482 -4.37 -28.91 27.84
N LYS A 483 -3.37 -29.37 27.06
CA LYS A 483 -3.21 -30.76 26.61
C LYS A 483 -1.75 -31.22 26.62
N THR A 484 -1.54 -32.53 26.66
CA THR A 484 -0.26 -33.17 26.53
C THR A 484 -0.13 -33.91 25.21
N PHE A 485 1.09 -33.85 24.59
CA PHE A 485 1.35 -34.45 23.29
C PHE A 485 2.61 -35.30 23.34
N ALA A 486 2.59 -36.44 22.63
CA ALA A 486 3.79 -37.19 22.33
C ALA A 486 4.09 -37.15 20.84
N PHE A 487 5.32 -36.88 20.48
CA PHE A 487 5.84 -37.01 19.14
C PHE A 487 6.72 -38.27 19.08
N LYS A 488 6.35 -39.22 18.24
CA LYS A 488 7.13 -40.40 17.95
C LYS A 488 7.69 -40.23 16.54
N LEU A 489 9.01 -40.02 16.48
CA LEU A 489 9.71 -39.84 15.22
C LEU A 489 10.45 -41.10 14.84
N SER A 490 10.41 -41.46 13.56
CA SER A 490 11.14 -42.61 13.02
C SER A 490 12.14 -42.16 11.95
N SER A 491 13.27 -42.89 11.84
CA SER A 491 14.32 -42.65 10.82
C SER A 491 14.98 -41.26 10.86
N PRO A 492 15.75 -40.90 11.94
CA PRO A 492 16.10 -41.73 13.09
C PRO A 492 15.03 -41.77 14.19
N ASP A 493 15.01 -42.84 14.96
CA ASP A 493 14.04 -43.04 16.04
C ASP A 493 14.30 -42.07 17.19
N SER A 494 13.30 -41.28 17.54
CA SER A 494 13.27 -40.40 18.69
C SER A 494 11.85 -40.19 19.21
N ALA A 495 11.71 -39.85 20.48
CA ALA A 495 10.42 -39.54 21.06
C ALA A 495 10.53 -38.32 21.96
N TRP A 496 9.46 -37.52 21.96
CA TRP A 496 9.38 -36.27 22.72
C TRP A 496 8.01 -36.11 23.32
N THR A 497 7.94 -35.64 24.55
CA THR A 497 6.68 -35.28 25.22
C THR A 497 6.61 -33.77 25.42
N LEU A 498 5.51 -33.16 24.94
CA LEU A 498 5.19 -31.76 25.10
C LEU A 498 4.02 -31.65 26.09
N ASP A 499 4.28 -31.09 27.27
CA ASP A 499 3.26 -30.85 28.30
C ASP A 499 2.83 -29.38 28.28
N LEU A 500 1.64 -29.12 27.80
CA LEU A 500 0.96 -27.84 27.86
C LEU A 500 -0.34 -27.91 28.69
N LYS A 501 -0.43 -28.88 29.61
CA LYS A 501 -1.52 -29.05 30.57
C LYS A 501 -1.14 -28.55 31.95
N ASN A 502 0.13 -28.73 32.33
CA ASN A 502 0.64 -28.40 33.64
C ASN A 502 1.62 -27.21 33.53
N ALA A 503 1.34 -26.13 34.26
CA ALA A 503 2.24 -24.96 34.30
C ALA A 503 3.61 -25.31 34.92
N PRO A 504 4.71 -24.72 34.39
CA PRO A 504 4.79 -23.69 33.36
C PRO A 504 4.80 -24.19 31.91
N GLY A 505 4.50 -25.47 31.65
CA GLY A 505 4.70 -26.15 30.38
C GLY A 505 6.13 -26.72 30.25
N SER A 506 6.28 -27.81 29.52
CA SER A 506 7.61 -28.41 29.35
C SER A 506 7.73 -29.27 28.10
N VAL A 507 8.98 -29.42 27.64
CA VAL A 507 9.37 -30.38 26.60
C VAL A 507 10.36 -31.36 27.18
N LYS A 508 10.11 -32.66 27.02
CA LYS A 508 11.00 -33.72 27.58
C LYS A 508 11.23 -34.78 26.52
N PRO A 509 12.46 -35.35 26.45
CA PRO A 509 12.70 -36.55 25.65
C PRO A 509 11.94 -37.74 26.22
N GLY A 510 11.50 -38.64 25.34
CA GLY A 510 10.74 -39.84 25.70
C GLY A 510 9.21 -39.67 25.47
N ALA A 511 8.52 -40.80 25.27
CA ALA A 511 7.06 -40.85 25.12
C ALA A 511 6.42 -41.22 26.46
N GLY A 512 5.60 -40.32 27.03
CA GLY A 512 4.80 -40.55 28.23
C GLY A 512 3.33 -40.87 27.91
N ALA A 513 2.54 -41.08 28.95
CA ALA A 513 1.07 -41.11 28.79
C ALA A 513 0.54 -39.68 28.51
N VAL A 514 -0.12 -39.49 27.37
CA VAL A 514 -0.49 -38.18 26.83
C VAL A 514 -1.92 -38.17 26.28
N ASP A 515 -2.50 -36.96 26.12
CA ASP A 515 -3.82 -36.78 25.52
C ASP A 515 -3.80 -37.11 24.02
N CYS A 516 -2.71 -36.79 23.31
CA CYS A 516 -2.59 -36.98 21.86
C CYS A 516 -1.18 -37.42 21.47
N THR A 517 -1.05 -38.43 20.60
CA THR A 517 0.21 -38.89 20.04
C THR A 517 0.28 -38.68 18.56
N LEU A 518 1.39 -38.10 18.07
CA LEU A 518 1.72 -37.92 16.66
C LEU A 518 2.89 -38.85 16.30
N ASP A 519 2.70 -39.69 15.29
CA ASP A 519 3.68 -40.66 14.82
C ASP A 519 3.99 -40.38 13.35
N LEU A 520 5.24 -40.04 13.03
CA LEU A 520 5.70 -39.63 11.71
C LEU A 520 7.22 -39.81 11.56
N THR A 521 7.75 -39.71 10.36
CA THR A 521 9.21 -39.73 10.16
C THR A 521 9.85 -38.42 10.64
N ASP A 522 11.12 -38.46 11.04
CA ASP A 522 11.90 -37.28 11.40
C ASP A 522 11.95 -36.27 10.25
N ALA A 523 12.11 -36.75 9.02
CA ALA A 523 12.11 -35.92 7.81
C ALA A 523 10.74 -35.19 7.60
N ASP A 524 9.62 -35.90 7.83
CA ASP A 524 8.28 -35.30 7.71
C ASP A 524 8.03 -34.30 8.85
N PHE A 525 8.53 -34.57 10.06
CA PHE A 525 8.49 -33.64 11.18
C PHE A 525 9.27 -32.35 10.88
N MET A 526 10.50 -32.47 10.37
CA MET A 526 11.33 -31.33 9.97
C MET A 526 10.69 -30.54 8.82
N ALA A 527 10.08 -31.22 7.86
CA ALA A 527 9.35 -30.58 6.75
C ALA A 527 8.11 -29.84 7.26
N MET A 528 7.37 -30.44 8.19
CA MET A 528 6.17 -29.85 8.80
C MET A 528 6.50 -28.60 9.64
N THR A 529 7.53 -28.66 10.47
CA THR A 529 7.92 -27.54 11.35
C THR A 529 8.62 -26.42 10.62
N SER A 530 9.28 -26.70 9.47
CA SER A 530 9.86 -25.69 8.59
C SER A 530 8.87 -25.10 7.57
N GLY A 531 7.59 -25.53 7.60
CA GLY A 531 6.56 -25.07 6.69
C GLY A 531 6.67 -25.64 5.26
N LYS A 532 7.55 -26.62 5.03
CA LYS A 532 7.72 -27.30 3.74
C LYS A 532 6.68 -28.40 3.48
N ALA A 533 6.05 -28.92 4.54
CA ALA A 533 4.96 -29.88 4.44
C ALA A 533 3.77 -29.44 5.31
N ASP A 534 2.57 -29.66 4.78
CA ASP A 534 1.33 -29.41 5.52
C ASP A 534 0.94 -30.62 6.37
N SER A 535 0.61 -30.38 7.64
CA SER A 535 0.28 -31.43 8.61
C SER A 535 -0.96 -32.22 8.21
N MET A 536 -1.96 -31.57 7.63
CA MET A 536 -3.19 -32.24 7.18
C MET A 536 -2.89 -33.14 5.98
N LYS A 537 -2.05 -32.68 5.05
CA LYS A 537 -1.62 -33.46 3.89
C LYS A 537 -0.86 -34.71 4.33
N LEU A 538 0.08 -34.58 5.27
CA LEU A 538 0.81 -35.71 5.84
C LEU A 538 -0.14 -36.73 6.52
N TYR A 539 -1.18 -36.24 7.19
CA TYR A 539 -2.20 -37.09 7.81
C TYR A 539 -3.03 -37.85 6.75
N MET A 540 -3.48 -37.16 5.71
CA MET A 540 -4.25 -37.76 4.61
C MET A 540 -3.43 -38.77 3.80
N GLU A 541 -2.14 -38.54 3.63
CA GLU A 541 -1.20 -39.48 2.98
C GLU A 541 -0.79 -40.65 3.88
N GLY A 542 -1.27 -40.71 5.14
CA GLY A 542 -0.90 -41.74 6.11
C GLY A 542 0.52 -41.65 6.66
N LYS A 543 1.26 -40.58 6.33
CA LYS A 543 2.63 -40.29 6.81
C LYS A 543 2.65 -39.75 8.24
N LEU A 544 1.58 -39.03 8.64
CA LEU A 544 1.33 -38.63 10.01
C LEU A 544 0.17 -39.44 10.57
N LYS A 545 0.43 -40.23 11.60
CA LYS A 545 -0.61 -40.96 12.31
C LYS A 545 -0.88 -40.24 13.62
N ILE A 546 -2.16 -40.00 13.91
CA ILE A 546 -2.59 -39.33 15.14
C ILE A 546 -3.43 -40.33 15.93
N SER A 547 -3.11 -40.50 17.21
CA SER A 547 -3.87 -41.34 18.12
C SER A 547 -4.16 -40.63 19.44
N GLY A 548 -5.29 -40.98 20.09
CA GLY A 548 -5.84 -40.25 21.23
C GLY A 548 -6.80 -39.15 20.83
N ASP A 549 -6.74 -37.98 21.47
CA ASP A 549 -7.61 -36.83 21.21
C ASP A 549 -7.23 -36.13 19.91
N LEU A 550 -7.95 -36.46 18.82
CA LEU A 550 -7.72 -35.87 17.49
C LEU A 550 -7.92 -34.35 17.48
N MET A 551 -8.89 -33.83 18.25
CA MET A 551 -9.16 -32.40 18.34
C MET A 551 -8.03 -31.63 19.04
N ALA A 552 -7.28 -32.31 19.92
CA ALA A 552 -6.09 -31.72 20.56
C ALA A 552 -5.00 -31.40 19.52
N SER A 553 -4.83 -32.22 18.46
CA SER A 553 -3.81 -31.98 17.44
C SER A 553 -3.96 -30.63 16.72
N GLN A 554 -5.18 -30.13 16.56
CA GLN A 554 -5.46 -28.81 15.95
C GLN A 554 -4.94 -27.66 16.81
N LYS A 555 -4.78 -27.85 18.12
CA LYS A 555 -4.24 -26.85 19.03
C LYS A 555 -2.72 -26.66 18.88
N LEU A 556 -2.04 -27.50 18.10
CA LEU A 556 -0.61 -27.37 17.77
C LEU A 556 -0.32 -26.29 16.71
N ASN A 557 -1.31 -25.54 16.24
CA ASN A 557 -1.10 -24.45 15.27
C ASN A 557 -0.16 -23.34 15.77
N PHE A 558 0.11 -23.24 17.07
CA PHE A 558 1.11 -22.32 17.59
C PHE A 558 2.54 -22.67 17.12
N LEU A 559 2.83 -23.92 16.76
CA LEU A 559 4.13 -24.31 16.21
C LEU A 559 4.49 -23.53 14.93
N LYS A 560 3.50 -23.12 14.15
CA LYS A 560 3.67 -22.26 12.95
C LYS A 560 4.01 -20.80 13.31
N LYS A 561 3.87 -20.40 14.57
CA LYS A 561 4.12 -19.03 15.06
C LYS A 561 5.46 -18.85 15.75
N ILE A 562 6.28 -19.91 15.83
CA ILE A 562 7.60 -19.86 16.42
C ILE A 562 8.50 -18.99 15.52
N ASP A 563 9.09 -17.93 16.10
CA ASP A 563 10.02 -17.06 15.36
C ASP A 563 11.32 -17.82 15.08
N PRO A 564 11.70 -18.00 13.80
CA PRO A 564 12.89 -18.74 13.42
C PRO A 564 14.20 -18.15 13.98
N LYS A 565 14.24 -16.81 14.16
CA LYS A 565 15.44 -16.13 14.70
C LYS A 565 15.62 -16.42 16.18
N LEU A 566 14.54 -16.32 16.96
CA LEU A 566 14.57 -16.62 18.40
C LEU A 566 14.84 -18.10 18.67
N ALA A 567 14.28 -18.99 17.85
CA ALA A 567 14.57 -20.41 17.92
C ALA A 567 16.07 -20.71 17.63
N ALA A 568 16.63 -20.04 16.59
CA ALA A 568 18.07 -20.21 16.27
C ALA A 568 18.99 -19.70 17.39
N GLU A 569 18.63 -18.59 18.05
CA GLU A 569 19.38 -18.08 19.21
C GLU A 569 19.33 -19.04 20.40
N ALA A 570 18.16 -19.62 20.71
CA ALA A 570 17.99 -20.62 21.76
C ALA A 570 18.81 -21.88 21.48
N ILE A 571 18.83 -22.37 20.24
CA ILE A 571 19.60 -23.50 19.77
C ILE A 571 21.10 -23.21 19.89
N ALA A 572 21.57 -22.05 19.46
CA ALA A 572 22.97 -21.64 19.55
C ALA A 572 23.45 -21.59 21.02
N LYS A 573 22.62 -21.07 21.91
CA LYS A 573 22.90 -20.99 23.35
C LYS A 573 22.99 -22.37 23.98
N LYS A 574 22.16 -23.33 23.58
CA LYS A 574 22.17 -24.71 24.12
C LYS A 574 23.32 -25.54 23.55
N ARG A 575 23.75 -25.31 22.30
CA ARG A 575 24.92 -25.95 21.66
C ARG A 575 26.26 -25.39 22.15
N GLY A 576 26.32 -24.10 22.53
CA GLY A 576 27.53 -23.45 23.07
C GLY A 576 27.83 -23.79 24.55
N GLY A 577 26.91 -24.43 25.25
CA GLY A 577 27.01 -24.76 26.69
C GLY A 577 27.18 -26.23 26.98
N GLY A 578 28.14 -26.91 26.37
CA GLY A 578 28.46 -28.30 26.70
C GLY A 578 29.41 -28.39 27.90
N GLY A 579 28.92 -28.70 29.12
CA GLY A 579 29.72 -29.06 30.25
C GLY A 579 29.10 -28.75 31.61
N GLY A 580 28.57 -29.79 32.34
CA GLY A 580 28.57 -29.88 33.81
C GLY A 580 27.29 -29.39 34.53
N ALA A 581 26.63 -30.37 35.16
CA ALA A 581 25.49 -30.26 36.07
C ALA A 581 25.79 -29.39 37.32
N THR A 582 24.79 -28.70 37.83
CA THR A 582 24.15 -28.84 39.14
C THR A 582 23.46 -27.55 39.57
N ALA A 583 22.30 -27.76 40.16
CA ALA A 583 21.38 -26.91 40.86
C ALA A 583 21.90 -25.64 41.58
N ALA A 584 21.17 -24.58 41.48
CA ALA A 584 20.51 -23.80 42.55
C ALA A 584 19.93 -22.48 42.04
N ALA A 585 18.67 -22.23 42.32
CA ALA A 585 18.11 -20.90 42.37
C ALA A 585 18.63 -20.19 43.63
N PRO A 586 18.48 -18.90 43.85
CA PRO A 586 17.66 -17.86 43.18
C PRO A 586 18.38 -16.51 42.97
N ALA A 587 17.86 -15.62 42.24
CA ALA A 587 17.62 -14.22 42.65
C ALA A 587 17.24 -13.33 41.48
N LYS A 588 16.29 -12.52 41.73
CA LYS A 588 15.87 -11.37 40.87
C LYS A 588 17.05 -10.48 40.53
N GLU A 589 17.23 -10.21 39.27
CA GLU A 589 17.80 -8.94 38.88
C GLU A 589 17.19 -8.47 37.57
N ALA A 590 17.03 -7.15 37.51
CA ALA A 590 16.17 -6.38 36.69
C ALA A 590 16.46 -6.47 35.19
N ALA A 591 15.38 -6.43 34.42
CA ALA A 591 15.40 -6.19 32.99
C ALA A 591 16.01 -4.82 32.66
N ALA A 592 16.95 -4.78 31.73
CA ALA A 592 17.39 -3.55 31.09
C ALA A 592 16.35 -3.14 30.01
N PRO A 593 16.09 -1.84 29.82
CA PRO A 593 14.87 -1.39 29.18
C PRO A 593 14.95 -1.49 27.66
N ALA A 594 13.87 -2.04 27.09
CA ALA A 594 13.52 -1.81 25.69
C ALA A 594 13.31 -0.32 25.44
N ALA A 595 13.71 0.18 24.27
CA ALA A 595 13.55 1.54 23.86
C ALA A 595 12.10 2.01 24.12
N LYS A 596 11.95 3.05 24.94
CA LYS A 596 10.65 3.66 25.27
C LYS A 596 10.10 4.28 24.00
N VAL A 597 9.03 3.70 23.47
CA VAL A 597 8.08 4.43 22.65
C VAL A 597 7.31 5.31 23.62
N ASP A 598 7.39 6.64 23.47
CA ASP A 598 6.66 7.59 24.32
C ASP A 598 5.16 7.39 24.13
N ALA A 599 4.53 6.70 25.08
CA ALA A 599 3.06 6.50 25.12
C ALA A 599 2.39 7.86 25.32
N LYS A 600 1.44 8.20 24.44
CA LYS A 600 0.69 9.47 24.50
C LYS A 600 -0.64 9.33 25.19
N ALA A 601 -1.18 8.13 25.32
CA ALA A 601 -2.43 7.86 26.05
C ALA A 601 -2.43 8.39 27.50
N PRO A 602 -1.35 8.23 28.30
CA PRO A 602 -1.35 8.79 29.67
C PRO A 602 -1.50 10.32 29.68
N LEU A 603 -0.89 11.02 28.72
CA LEU A 603 -1.00 12.48 28.59
C LEU A 603 -2.42 12.88 28.19
N LEU A 604 -3.02 12.15 27.24
CA LEU A 604 -4.42 12.34 26.82
C LEU A 604 -5.39 12.12 27.98
N MET A 605 -5.20 11.05 28.75
CA MET A 605 -6.09 10.73 29.89
C MET A 605 -5.97 11.75 30.99
N LYS A 606 -4.77 12.27 31.25
CA LYS A 606 -4.58 13.39 32.20
C LYS A 606 -5.28 14.65 31.70
N ALA A 607 -5.09 15.03 30.43
CA ALA A 607 -5.74 16.18 29.82
C ALA A 607 -7.27 16.08 29.83
N LEU A 608 -7.81 14.87 29.63
CA LEU A 608 -9.24 14.61 29.74
C LEU A 608 -9.73 14.80 31.18
N GLY A 609 -9.01 14.28 32.18
CA GLY A 609 -9.32 14.50 33.61
C GLY A 609 -9.35 15.98 33.98
N ASP A 610 -8.35 16.75 33.56
CA ASP A 610 -8.28 18.19 33.76
C ASP A 610 -9.43 18.96 33.09
N ARG A 611 -9.84 18.53 31.89
CA ARG A 611 -10.99 19.07 31.15
C ARG A 611 -12.32 18.81 31.86
N LEU A 612 -12.52 17.59 32.33
CA LEU A 612 -13.74 17.20 33.07
C LEU A 612 -13.84 17.94 34.40
N ALA A 613 -12.73 18.12 35.11
CA ALA A 613 -12.70 18.90 36.36
C ALA A 613 -13.11 20.37 36.13
N LYS A 614 -12.74 20.94 34.97
CA LYS A 614 -13.11 22.32 34.60
C LYS A 614 -14.53 22.45 34.08
N ASN A 615 -15.04 21.39 33.43
CA ASN A 615 -16.36 21.35 32.77
C ASN A 615 -17.12 20.07 33.13
N PRO A 616 -17.68 19.92 34.35
CA PRO A 616 -18.37 18.68 34.75
C PRO A 616 -19.63 18.33 33.90
N GLY A 617 -20.15 19.29 33.14
CA GLY A 617 -21.26 19.08 32.23
C GLY A 617 -20.95 18.11 31.08
N LEU A 618 -19.69 18.05 30.63
CA LEU A 618 -19.25 17.15 29.55
C LEU A 618 -19.40 15.66 29.92
N ALA A 619 -19.17 15.31 31.16
CA ALA A 619 -19.38 13.94 31.65
C ALA A 619 -20.85 13.52 31.52
N LYS A 620 -21.79 14.42 31.84
CA LYS A 620 -23.23 14.16 31.77
C LYS A 620 -23.73 13.92 30.34
N GLU A 621 -23.07 14.50 29.34
CA GLU A 621 -23.41 14.27 27.93
C GLU A 621 -23.18 12.80 27.51
N VAL A 622 -22.16 12.15 28.06
CA VAL A 622 -21.90 10.73 27.84
C VAL A 622 -22.75 9.87 28.76
N GLY A 623 -22.74 10.15 30.04
CA GLY A 623 -23.62 9.55 31.05
C GLY A 623 -23.33 8.07 31.35
N ALA A 624 -22.10 7.61 31.20
CA ALA A 624 -21.74 6.19 31.30
C ALA A 624 -20.36 5.96 31.93
N LEU A 625 -20.19 4.75 32.49
CA LEU A 625 -18.89 4.23 32.90
C LEU A 625 -18.26 3.51 31.71
N VAL A 626 -17.09 3.94 31.26
CA VAL A 626 -16.43 3.41 30.07
C VAL A 626 -15.04 2.88 30.44
N GLN A 627 -14.74 1.65 30.09
CA GLN A 627 -13.41 1.07 30.15
C GLN A 627 -12.68 1.34 28.83
N LEU A 628 -11.50 1.93 28.91
CA LEU A 628 -10.61 2.17 27.76
C LEU A 628 -9.36 1.32 27.90
N ASP A 629 -9.16 0.42 26.97
CA ASP A 629 -7.98 -0.44 26.86
C ASP A 629 -7.15 -0.01 25.66
N VAL A 630 -5.95 0.51 25.89
CA VAL A 630 -4.97 0.88 24.85
C VAL A 630 -4.01 -0.26 24.64
N THR A 631 -3.64 -0.57 23.39
CA THR A 631 -2.96 -1.83 23.08
C THR A 631 -1.47 -1.71 22.75
N SER A 632 -0.96 -0.54 22.35
CA SER A 632 0.45 -0.40 21.93
C SER A 632 0.97 1.02 22.14
N PRO A 633 1.63 1.33 23.28
CA PRO A 633 1.88 0.45 24.42
C PRO A 633 0.64 0.19 25.28
N GLU A 634 0.62 -0.94 25.98
CA GLU A 634 -0.53 -1.38 26.75
C GLU A 634 -0.82 -0.46 27.94
N GLY A 635 -2.10 -0.10 28.12
CA GLY A 635 -2.58 0.73 29.21
C GLY A 635 -4.09 0.63 29.38
N HIS A 636 -4.57 0.82 30.59
CA HIS A 636 -5.98 0.66 30.94
C HIS A 636 -6.46 1.86 31.73
N TRP A 637 -7.60 2.43 31.35
CA TRP A 637 -8.23 3.57 32.04
C TRP A 637 -9.73 3.36 32.18
N VAL A 638 -10.24 3.86 33.27
CA VAL A 638 -11.68 3.94 33.54
C VAL A 638 -12.12 5.38 33.46
N LEU A 639 -13.04 5.65 32.56
CA LEU A 639 -13.68 6.95 32.38
C LEU A 639 -15.04 6.89 33.10
N ASP A 640 -15.11 7.40 34.32
CA ASP A 640 -16.38 7.53 35.03
C ASP A 640 -17.06 8.83 34.60
N LEU A 641 -18.00 8.72 33.68
CA LEU A 641 -18.73 9.84 33.11
C LEU A 641 -20.18 9.87 33.60
N THR A 642 -20.48 9.21 34.74
CA THR A 642 -21.84 9.13 35.29
C THR A 642 -22.21 10.33 36.16
N GLY A 643 -21.24 11.10 36.64
CA GLY A 643 -21.44 12.23 37.56
C GLY A 643 -20.68 13.48 37.15
N ALA A 644 -19.78 13.95 38.01
CA ALA A 644 -18.90 15.10 37.73
C ALA A 644 -17.80 14.80 36.71
N GLY A 645 -17.55 13.52 36.44
CA GLY A 645 -16.53 13.03 35.53
C GLY A 645 -15.18 12.82 36.23
N ALA A 646 -14.63 11.61 36.09
CA ALA A 646 -13.31 11.26 36.58
C ALA A 646 -12.61 10.29 35.61
N VAL A 647 -11.28 10.41 35.52
CA VAL A 647 -10.43 9.49 34.79
C VAL A 647 -9.47 8.85 35.78
N ARG A 648 -9.42 7.53 35.79
CA ARG A 648 -8.50 6.76 36.64
C ARG A 648 -7.81 5.66 35.87
N GLU A 649 -6.58 5.39 36.17
CA GLU A 649 -5.85 4.24 35.62
C GLU A 649 -6.35 2.95 36.27
N GLY A 650 -6.44 1.86 35.48
CA GLY A 650 -6.90 0.56 35.90
C GLY A 650 -8.09 0.02 35.14
N THR A 651 -8.70 -1.05 35.64
CA THR A 651 -9.84 -1.73 35.02
C THR A 651 -11.06 -1.73 35.93
N ASP A 652 -12.25 -1.72 35.34
CA ASP A 652 -13.51 -1.83 36.05
C ASP A 652 -14.43 -2.86 35.37
N ALA A 653 -14.72 -3.93 36.08
CA ALA A 653 -15.56 -5.01 35.57
C ALA A 653 -17.05 -4.63 35.44
N THR A 654 -17.47 -3.53 36.07
CA THR A 654 -18.85 -3.05 36.00
C THR A 654 -19.12 -2.12 34.84
N ALA A 655 -18.08 -1.70 34.10
CA ALA A 655 -18.21 -0.86 32.90
C ALA A 655 -18.97 -1.63 31.81
N LYS A 656 -20.13 -1.09 31.42
CA LYS A 656 -21.00 -1.68 30.38
C LYS A 656 -20.51 -1.36 28.96
N THR A 657 -19.60 -0.40 28.82
CA THR A 657 -18.94 -0.05 27.55
C THR A 657 -17.44 -0.25 27.70
N ARG A 658 -16.86 -1.08 26.87
CA ARG A 658 -15.40 -1.27 26.80
C ARG A 658 -14.91 -0.92 25.44
N LEU A 659 -13.88 -0.07 25.38
CA LEU A 659 -13.23 0.40 24.16
C LEU A 659 -11.81 -0.16 24.11
N ARG A 660 -11.43 -0.74 22.98
CA ARG A 660 -10.05 -1.16 22.73
C ARG A 660 -9.52 -0.44 21.49
N ILE A 661 -8.37 0.24 21.62
CA ILE A 661 -7.79 1.08 20.57
C ILE A 661 -6.26 1.13 20.73
N ASP A 662 -5.53 1.36 19.66
CA ASP A 662 -4.08 1.61 19.69
C ASP A 662 -3.77 3.05 20.12
N ASP A 663 -2.60 3.29 20.76
CA ASP A 663 -2.20 4.63 21.25
C ASP A 663 -2.16 5.68 20.13
N ALA A 664 -1.63 5.30 18.97
CA ALA A 664 -1.56 6.21 17.81
C ALA A 664 -2.95 6.54 17.25
N ASP A 665 -3.86 5.56 17.20
CA ASP A 665 -5.23 5.74 16.73
C ASP A 665 -6.07 6.54 17.75
N LEU A 666 -5.80 6.41 19.06
CA LEU A 666 -6.41 7.24 20.11
C LEU A 666 -5.98 8.71 19.99
N VAL A 667 -4.71 8.97 19.69
CA VAL A 667 -4.20 10.32 19.41
C VAL A 667 -4.84 10.89 18.14
N ALA A 668 -5.00 10.09 17.08
CA ALA A 668 -5.67 10.54 15.88
C ALA A 668 -7.14 10.90 16.14
N LEU A 669 -7.84 10.09 16.95
CA LEU A 669 -9.22 10.34 17.36
C LEU A 669 -9.36 11.61 18.21
N SER A 670 -8.36 11.93 19.03
CA SER A 670 -8.38 13.16 19.83
C SER A 670 -8.20 14.43 19.00
N ARG A 671 -7.55 14.33 17.84
CA ARG A 671 -7.39 15.47 16.90
C ARG A 671 -8.63 15.66 16.03
N ASP A 672 -9.22 14.58 15.57
CA ASP A 672 -10.42 14.61 14.74
C ASP A 672 -11.38 13.46 15.09
N PRO A 673 -12.43 13.74 15.89
CA PRO A 673 -13.44 12.76 16.26
C PRO A 673 -14.25 12.18 15.09
N SER A 674 -14.22 12.79 13.89
CA SER A 674 -14.91 12.25 12.72
C SER A 674 -14.33 10.91 12.27
N HIS A 675 -13.09 10.60 12.63
CA HIS A 675 -12.46 9.31 12.38
C HIS A 675 -13.02 8.14 13.21
N LEU A 676 -13.88 8.40 14.19
CA LEU A 676 -14.46 7.35 15.06
C LEU A 676 -15.13 6.24 14.25
N GLN A 677 -15.97 6.63 13.30
CA GLN A 677 -16.71 5.68 12.46
C GLN A 677 -15.76 4.88 11.56
N GLU A 678 -14.74 5.52 11.02
CA GLU A 678 -13.73 4.88 10.18
C GLU A 678 -12.88 3.87 10.98
N LEU A 679 -12.41 4.25 12.17
CA LEU A 679 -11.64 3.37 13.06
C LEU A 679 -12.46 2.16 13.50
N PHE A 680 -13.77 2.34 13.77
CA PHE A 680 -14.67 1.26 14.09
C PHE A 680 -14.89 0.31 12.92
N GLN A 681 -15.15 0.84 11.71
CA GLN A 681 -15.34 0.04 10.49
C GLN A 681 -14.07 -0.74 10.08
N ARG A 682 -12.89 -0.20 10.37
CA ARG A 682 -11.61 -0.86 10.12
C ARG A 682 -11.17 -1.84 11.22
N GLY A 683 -11.97 -1.99 12.27
CA GLY A 683 -11.65 -2.86 13.41
C GLY A 683 -10.48 -2.34 14.28
N LYS A 684 -10.04 -1.10 14.10
CA LYS A 684 -9.01 -0.42 14.87
C LYS A 684 -9.52 0.13 16.20
N LEU A 685 -10.80 0.49 16.26
CA LEU A 685 -11.54 0.72 17.49
C LEU A 685 -12.53 -0.42 17.66
N ARG A 686 -12.37 -1.17 18.73
CA ARG A 686 -13.33 -2.21 19.11
C ARG A 686 -14.18 -1.72 20.27
N VAL A 687 -15.48 -1.93 20.17
CA VAL A 687 -16.47 -1.56 21.21
C VAL A 687 -17.19 -2.82 21.64
N ASP A 688 -17.02 -3.20 22.90
CA ASP A 688 -17.74 -4.31 23.51
C ASP A 688 -18.80 -3.75 24.49
N GLY A 689 -20.03 -4.25 24.42
CA GLY A 689 -21.16 -3.80 25.24
C GLY A 689 -21.96 -2.66 24.61
N ASP A 690 -22.36 -1.65 25.42
CA ASP A 690 -23.18 -0.53 24.93
C ASP A 690 -22.39 0.40 24.01
N VAL A 691 -22.84 0.57 22.77
CA VAL A 691 -22.20 1.39 21.74
C VAL A 691 -22.57 2.89 21.85
N ALA A 692 -23.61 3.24 22.57
CA ALA A 692 -24.09 4.63 22.62
C ALA A 692 -23.06 5.59 23.26
N PRO A 693 -22.35 5.24 24.37
CA PRO A 693 -21.28 6.06 24.91
C PRO A 693 -20.10 6.24 23.97
N ALA A 694 -19.75 5.22 23.18
CA ALA A 694 -18.65 5.30 22.21
C ALA A 694 -18.89 6.37 21.15
N ARG A 695 -20.13 6.58 20.71
CA ARG A 695 -20.50 7.62 19.74
C ARG A 695 -20.34 9.05 20.27
N LYS A 696 -20.22 9.21 21.58
CA LYS A 696 -20.10 10.51 22.26
C LYS A 696 -18.68 10.86 22.67
N LEU A 697 -17.69 10.15 22.11
CA LEU A 697 -16.25 10.39 22.39
C LEU A 697 -15.70 11.73 21.85
N GLY A 698 -16.57 12.58 21.31
CA GLY A 698 -16.22 13.98 20.97
C GLY A 698 -15.60 14.78 22.12
N ILE A 699 -15.77 14.33 23.38
CA ILE A 699 -15.09 14.90 24.55
C ILE A 699 -13.56 14.76 24.50
N LEU A 700 -13.04 13.88 23.66
CA LEU A 700 -11.58 13.71 23.44
C LEU A 700 -11.00 14.75 22.49
N LYS A 701 -11.81 15.55 21.81
CA LYS A 701 -11.36 16.50 20.79
C LYS A 701 -10.39 17.55 21.38
N ASP A 702 -9.30 17.82 20.67
CA ASP A 702 -8.31 18.87 20.97
C ASP A 702 -7.75 18.77 22.42
N LEU A 703 -7.37 17.55 22.83
CA LEU A 703 -6.75 17.32 24.14
C LEU A 703 -5.21 17.40 24.10
N LEU A 704 -4.60 17.21 22.92
CA LEU A 704 -3.15 17.29 22.70
C LEU A 704 -2.81 18.26 21.58
#